data_491d33f2d8baa335ab4b64c1efd2423e
#
_entry.id   491d33f2d8baa335ab4b64c1efd2423e
#
_cell.length_a   1.000
_cell.length_b   1.000
_cell.length_c   1.000
_cell.angle_alpha   90.00
_cell.angle_beta   90.00
_cell.angle_gamma   90.00
#
_symmetry.space_group_name_H-M   'P 1'
#
loop_
_entity.id
_entity.type
_entity.pdbx_description
1 polymer ?
#
loop_
_entity_poly.entity_id
_entity_poly.type
_entity_poly.pdbx_seq_one_letter_code
_entity_poly.pdbx_strand_id
1 'polypeptide(L)'
;LRNFEIGVIIALSSNRIEGLFDRALQSVYKQQLPLKIKPKIRVIISCDDFNEAQKEKVKNKVKSIRDELCFSDNFPTQIIDNNRTKKHSGTGAWNSAAFHLLSICKNKKKCYFAFLDDDDCWDITYLQECLKVLYKNKNVGLIASGIYYRTRNETKNLQANKNTLQKENVFLQNPYIQGSNLFVSLRAFFAIGGFDESMPSTTDRDLIMRYLEYIEVCKKIQTKFINKPLVSHFADDDRERITTNKEAKHKGLELFYRKYLDDFSLILQEKSLNRAKNIFNFKFHSFKTLDSYKILEQQDNKHKTLTQQDSTKPLNLILAFACFDTKNIKELLESFIKITLSKQSNLSIKICVLTSTKLETKMQEILSQYPFNFHLSIVDKKDSIAISRTKLQHFVYKIGIKHYENDFVTWIVDDDLRFCGFDGKNTYKIDYFSHIFAYKYSGIDCLFGGVVGEPPLPFLSTLRTQLLDLFYAVKNQNTPARKITQEKDYCAKEYYYDLSSKDFTFLEYPFFSDMPPKDIIAKLQKGCIATRKLAMPKTKIGILQKDSIHRGGNSIIYNPLLLKLPNFTPNKKRYNRRSDFNWAIIHKELHCYTLRALNLPLLHIRNSIALNIECKKIQSDFVGLVFYRIFQHLCVSYKQKNPLSYDEMQRLFKQELQNLKTKIYANMYRIETLDKLICNKLHKRECQQPYKKLSKKIQQSLQEFKKFCKQNQSLYYDNYIKCCDFVEKYL
;
A
#
# COMPACT_ATOMS: atom_id res chain seq x y z
N LEU A 1 8.55 -4.64 37.55
CA LEU A 1 9.57 -4.82 36.51
C LEU A 1 9.05 -4.26 35.18
N ARG A 2 9.78 -3.32 34.57
CA ARG A 2 9.41 -2.79 33.25
C ARG A 2 9.87 -3.78 32.18
N ASN A 3 8.98 -4.62 31.67
CA ASN A 3 9.31 -5.56 30.58
C ASN A 3 9.36 -4.81 29.24
N PHE A 4 10.57 -4.51 28.77
CA PHE A 4 10.82 -3.97 27.42
C PHE A 4 10.93 -5.10 26.41
N GLU A 5 10.45 -4.86 25.20
CA GLU A 5 10.70 -5.70 24.03
C GLU A 5 11.59 -4.90 23.06
N ILE A 6 12.69 -5.52 22.60
CA ILE A 6 13.65 -4.89 21.69
C ILE A 6 13.79 -5.76 20.45
N GLY A 7 13.57 -5.16 19.29
CA GLY A 7 13.93 -5.76 18.01
C GLY A 7 15.26 -5.19 17.54
N VAL A 8 16.26 -6.01 17.49
CA VAL A 8 17.51 -5.71 16.76
C VAL A 8 17.24 -5.99 15.30
N ILE A 9 17.34 -4.98 14.45
CA ILE A 9 16.98 -5.08 13.04
C ILE A 9 18.24 -4.90 12.19
N ILE A 10 18.56 -5.92 11.39
CA ILE A 10 19.68 -5.91 10.45
C ILE A 10 19.12 -6.05 9.03
N ALA A 11 19.41 -5.07 8.16
CA ALA A 11 19.16 -5.19 6.73
C ALA A 11 20.39 -5.84 6.08
N LEU A 12 20.21 -6.96 5.40
CA LEU A 12 21.29 -7.71 4.80
C LEU A 12 21.19 -7.70 3.28
N SER A 13 22.24 -7.23 2.62
CA SER A 13 22.38 -7.29 1.17
C SER A 13 23.08 -8.58 0.74
N SER A 14 22.69 -9.14 -0.41
CA SER A 14 23.21 -10.40 -0.92
C SER A 14 24.73 -10.41 -1.17
N ASN A 15 25.32 -9.24 -1.42
CA ASN A 15 26.77 -9.05 -1.61
C ASN A 15 27.55 -8.75 -0.32
N ARG A 16 26.87 -8.75 0.86
CA ARG A 16 27.48 -8.39 2.15
C ARG A 16 27.30 -9.44 3.23
N ILE A 17 27.07 -10.68 2.84
CA ILE A 17 26.84 -11.79 3.76
C ILE A 17 28.00 -11.94 4.76
N GLU A 18 29.24 -11.83 4.31
CA GLU A 18 30.43 -12.02 5.19
C GLU A 18 30.54 -10.87 6.22
N GLY A 19 30.28 -9.61 5.83
CA GLY A 19 30.30 -8.47 6.77
C GLY A 19 29.33 -8.62 7.93
N LEU A 20 28.16 -9.19 7.70
CA LEU A 20 27.21 -9.52 8.76
C LEU A 20 27.85 -10.42 9.82
N PHE A 21 28.62 -11.43 9.40
CA PHE A 21 29.12 -12.45 10.31
C PHE A 21 30.43 -12.03 11.00
N ASP A 22 31.24 -11.25 10.31
CA ASP A 22 32.54 -10.81 10.85
C ASP A 22 32.38 -9.74 11.93
N ARG A 23 31.35 -8.90 11.86
CA ARG A 23 31.19 -7.73 12.73
C ARG A 23 29.81 -7.60 13.35
N ALA A 24 28.78 -7.39 12.52
CA ALA A 24 27.48 -6.96 13.00
C ALA A 24 26.83 -7.98 13.95
N LEU A 25 26.65 -9.21 13.52
CA LEU A 25 25.94 -10.23 14.28
C LEU A 25 26.71 -10.64 15.55
N GLN A 26 28.04 -10.75 15.48
CA GLN A 26 28.87 -11.02 16.65
C GLN A 26 28.72 -9.93 17.70
N SER A 27 28.73 -8.65 17.28
CA SER A 27 28.57 -7.52 18.19
C SER A 27 27.21 -7.52 18.90
N VAL A 28 26.17 -8.01 18.23
CA VAL A 28 24.83 -8.19 18.83
C VAL A 28 24.84 -9.30 19.86
N TYR A 29 25.41 -10.45 19.55
CA TYR A 29 25.41 -11.59 20.45
C TYR A 29 26.31 -11.39 21.68
N LYS A 30 27.34 -10.56 21.58
CA LYS A 30 28.24 -10.22 22.70
C LYS A 30 27.68 -9.12 23.62
N GLN A 31 26.46 -8.62 23.40
CA GLN A 31 25.87 -7.55 24.20
C GLN A 31 25.69 -7.93 25.67
N GLN A 32 26.18 -7.09 26.55
CA GLN A 32 25.93 -7.17 27.99
C GLN A 32 24.57 -6.57 28.33
N LEU A 33 23.81 -7.25 29.14
CA LEU A 33 22.49 -6.78 29.60
C LEU A 33 22.56 -6.41 31.09
N PRO A 34 21.76 -5.41 31.53
CA PRO A 34 21.70 -5.06 32.95
C PRO A 34 21.13 -6.20 33.78
N LEU A 35 21.75 -6.56 34.88
CA LEU A 35 21.31 -7.65 35.77
C LEU A 35 19.88 -7.50 36.28
N LYS A 36 19.44 -6.25 36.52
CA LYS A 36 18.11 -5.92 37.08
C LYS A 36 16.99 -5.76 36.03
N ILE A 37 17.33 -5.75 34.74
CA ILE A 37 16.37 -5.53 33.62
C ILE A 37 16.47 -6.73 32.69
N LYS A 38 15.40 -7.51 32.59
CA LYS A 38 15.32 -8.65 31.64
C LYS A 38 14.46 -8.22 30.43
N PRO A 39 15.02 -7.59 29.40
CA PRO A 39 14.30 -7.28 28.19
C PRO A 39 14.04 -8.55 27.38
N LYS A 40 12.97 -8.57 26.61
CA LYS A 40 12.79 -9.57 25.58
C LYS A 40 13.42 -9.05 24.28
N ILE A 41 14.56 -9.61 23.90
CA ILE A 41 15.29 -9.21 22.69
C ILE A 41 14.96 -10.21 21.57
N ARG A 42 14.84 -9.73 20.36
CA ARG A 42 14.74 -10.52 19.13
C ARG A 42 15.66 -9.90 18.07
N VAL A 43 16.44 -10.73 17.42
CA VAL A 43 17.22 -10.34 16.26
C VAL A 43 16.47 -10.70 15.00
N ILE A 44 16.29 -9.72 14.11
CA ILE A 44 15.56 -9.90 12.85
C ILE A 44 16.51 -9.50 11.72
N ILE A 45 16.93 -10.48 10.94
CA ILE A 45 17.74 -10.29 9.74
C ILE A 45 16.79 -10.27 8.54
N SER A 46 16.71 -9.14 7.87
CA SER A 46 15.89 -8.97 6.67
C SER A 46 16.74 -9.06 5.42
N CYS A 47 16.57 -10.12 4.68
CA CYS A 47 17.34 -10.42 3.46
C CYS A 47 16.78 -9.64 2.26
N ASP A 48 17.63 -8.82 1.63
CA ASP A 48 17.26 -7.99 0.50
C ASP A 48 17.62 -8.67 -0.82
N ASP A 49 16.61 -9.28 -1.47
CA ASP A 49 16.70 -9.95 -2.76
C ASP A 49 17.57 -11.23 -2.76
N PHE A 50 17.38 -12.10 -1.79
CA PHE A 50 18.05 -13.39 -1.66
C PHE A 50 17.30 -14.53 -2.36
N ASN A 51 18.05 -15.48 -2.93
CA ASN A 51 17.52 -16.78 -3.31
C ASN A 51 17.57 -17.78 -2.12
N GLU A 52 16.97 -18.96 -2.28
CA GLU A 52 16.88 -19.92 -1.16
C GLU A 52 18.26 -20.45 -0.73
N ALA A 53 19.21 -20.65 -1.65
CA ALA A 53 20.57 -21.10 -1.31
C ALA A 53 21.32 -20.07 -0.47
N GLN A 54 21.19 -18.79 -0.82
CA GLN A 54 21.77 -17.70 -0.02
C GLN A 54 21.16 -17.60 1.37
N LYS A 55 19.84 -17.78 1.49
CA LYS A 55 19.17 -17.80 2.80
C LYS A 55 19.63 -18.98 3.65
N GLU A 56 19.80 -20.15 3.05
CA GLU A 56 20.30 -21.32 3.76
C GLU A 56 21.74 -21.12 4.24
N LYS A 57 22.59 -20.50 3.41
CA LYS A 57 23.95 -20.07 3.84
C LYS A 57 23.87 -19.16 5.08
N VAL A 58 22.96 -18.18 5.09
CA VAL A 58 22.76 -17.28 6.24
C VAL A 58 22.30 -18.06 7.47
N LYS A 59 21.33 -18.97 7.33
CA LYS A 59 20.85 -19.79 8.47
C LYS A 59 21.99 -20.64 9.09
N ASN A 60 22.74 -21.32 8.25
CA ASN A 60 23.84 -22.17 8.69
C ASN A 60 24.91 -21.38 9.41
N LYS A 61 25.27 -20.20 8.87
CA LYS A 61 26.27 -19.34 9.50
C LYS A 61 25.77 -18.72 10.82
N VAL A 62 24.50 -18.31 10.90
CA VAL A 62 23.87 -17.85 12.15
C VAL A 62 23.95 -18.94 13.21
N LYS A 63 23.68 -20.20 12.83
CA LYS A 63 23.81 -21.34 13.73
C LYS A 63 25.25 -21.54 14.20
N SER A 64 26.23 -21.54 13.29
CA SER A 64 27.66 -21.68 13.63
C SER A 64 28.12 -20.63 14.64
N ILE A 65 27.80 -19.34 14.42
CA ILE A 65 28.21 -18.27 15.35
C ILE A 65 27.54 -18.44 16.72
N ARG A 66 26.29 -18.90 16.79
CA ARG A 66 25.63 -19.16 18.07
C ARG A 66 26.28 -20.30 18.81
N ASP A 67 26.66 -21.36 18.11
CA ASP A 67 27.34 -22.53 18.67
C ASP A 67 28.75 -22.16 19.17
N GLU A 68 29.51 -21.39 18.37
CA GLU A 68 30.88 -20.90 18.74
C GLU A 68 30.85 -20.00 19.98
N LEU A 69 29.87 -19.16 20.14
CA LEU A 69 29.76 -18.24 21.27
C LEU A 69 29.10 -18.88 22.51
N CYS A 70 28.79 -20.16 22.49
CA CYS A 70 28.11 -20.90 23.59
C CYS A 70 26.87 -20.15 24.10
N PHE A 71 26.09 -19.56 23.21
CA PHE A 71 25.04 -18.63 23.59
C PHE A 71 23.73 -19.36 23.95
N SER A 72 23.25 -19.06 25.16
CA SER A 72 21.90 -19.39 25.59
C SER A 72 20.84 -18.62 24.74
N ASP A 73 19.57 -19.06 24.77
CA ASP A 73 18.42 -18.56 24.02
C ASP A 73 18.02 -17.07 24.23
N ASN A 74 18.94 -16.23 24.74
CA ASN A 74 18.68 -14.84 25.08
C ASN A 74 18.41 -13.91 23.87
N PHE A 75 18.89 -14.31 22.68
CA PHE A 75 18.75 -13.53 21.43
C PHE A 75 18.18 -14.40 20.30
N PRO A 76 16.90 -14.79 20.38
CA PRO A 76 16.28 -15.55 19.29
C PRO A 76 16.37 -14.76 17.98
N THR A 77 16.94 -15.40 16.96
CA THR A 77 17.20 -14.80 15.66
C THR A 77 16.23 -15.32 14.61
N GLN A 78 15.62 -14.44 13.86
CA GLN A 78 14.71 -14.74 12.77
C GLN A 78 15.25 -14.15 11.47
N ILE A 79 15.25 -14.95 10.42
CA ILE A 79 15.61 -14.54 9.07
C ILE A 79 14.33 -14.40 8.27
N ILE A 80 14.12 -13.24 7.68
CA ILE A 80 12.92 -12.92 6.91
C ILE A 80 13.29 -12.37 5.54
N ASP A 81 12.39 -12.47 4.57
CA ASP A 81 12.53 -11.82 3.29
C ASP A 81 12.15 -10.34 3.37
N ASN A 82 12.89 -9.49 2.66
CA ASN A 82 12.40 -8.17 2.33
C ASN A 82 11.24 -8.31 1.33
N ASN A 83 10.03 -8.05 1.81
CA ASN A 83 8.79 -8.05 0.99
C ASN A 83 8.38 -6.64 0.51
N ARG A 84 9.26 -5.65 0.65
CA ARG A 84 9.05 -4.26 0.27
C ARG A 84 10.01 -3.85 -0.86
N THR A 85 10.41 -2.58 -0.93
CA THR A 85 11.35 -2.09 -1.94
C THR A 85 12.72 -2.73 -1.77
N LYS A 86 13.25 -3.28 -2.85
CA LYS A 86 14.53 -3.99 -2.88
C LYS A 86 15.63 -3.10 -3.45
N LYS A 87 16.87 -3.36 -3.04
CA LYS A 87 18.09 -2.70 -3.58
C LYS A 87 18.04 -1.17 -3.47
N HIS A 88 17.41 -0.65 -2.42
CA HIS A 88 17.19 0.78 -2.24
C HIS A 88 17.60 1.21 -0.82
N SER A 89 18.89 1.41 -0.60
CA SER A 89 19.48 1.82 0.69
C SER A 89 19.12 0.96 1.91
N GLY A 90 18.68 -0.28 1.73
CA GLY A 90 18.25 -1.16 2.82
C GLY A 90 16.93 -0.75 3.51
N THR A 91 16.34 0.39 3.16
CA THR A 91 15.16 0.93 3.83
C THR A 91 13.94 0.02 3.75
N GLY A 92 13.73 -0.65 2.62
CA GLY A 92 12.67 -1.65 2.48
C GLY A 92 12.89 -2.86 3.39
N ALA A 93 14.13 -3.32 3.53
CA ALA A 93 14.48 -4.42 4.43
C ALA A 93 14.26 -4.02 5.90
N TRP A 94 14.68 -2.83 6.32
CA TRP A 94 14.42 -2.32 7.67
C TRP A 94 12.92 -2.16 7.96
N ASN A 95 12.17 -1.59 7.03
CA ASN A 95 10.72 -1.49 7.19
C ASN A 95 10.05 -2.87 7.26
N SER A 96 10.47 -3.85 6.44
CA SER A 96 9.96 -5.23 6.50
C SER A 96 10.19 -5.85 7.88
N ALA A 97 11.39 -5.72 8.43
CA ALA A 97 11.70 -6.20 9.78
C ALA A 97 10.92 -5.46 10.87
N ALA A 98 10.74 -4.15 10.74
CA ALA A 98 9.92 -3.37 11.67
C ALA A 98 8.44 -3.81 11.66
N PHE A 99 7.86 -4.06 10.49
CA PHE A 99 6.51 -4.63 10.37
C PHE A 99 6.42 -6.03 10.96
N HIS A 100 7.44 -6.86 10.76
CA HIS A 100 7.51 -8.17 11.37
C HIS A 100 7.53 -8.08 12.90
N LEU A 101 8.38 -7.23 13.49
CA LEU A 101 8.39 -7.02 14.95
C LEU A 101 7.07 -6.45 15.47
N LEU A 102 6.43 -5.51 14.76
CA LEU A 102 5.10 -5.00 15.13
C LEU A 102 4.08 -6.14 15.19
N SER A 103 4.21 -7.17 14.34
CA SER A 103 3.31 -8.31 14.31
C SER A 103 3.47 -9.23 15.52
N ILE A 104 4.69 -9.47 15.97
CA ILE A 104 5.00 -10.47 17.01
C ILE A 104 5.17 -9.87 18.42
N CYS A 105 5.33 -8.54 18.53
CA CYS A 105 5.52 -7.89 19.82
C CYS A 105 4.22 -7.84 20.63
N LYS A 106 4.30 -8.26 21.89
CA LYS A 106 3.16 -8.28 22.81
C LYS A 106 2.87 -6.91 23.40
N ASN A 107 3.91 -6.17 23.79
CA ASN A 107 3.77 -4.86 24.42
C ASN A 107 4.22 -3.71 23.52
N LYS A 108 3.35 -3.31 22.60
CA LYS A 108 3.64 -2.24 21.62
C LYS A 108 4.02 -0.89 22.25
N LYS A 109 3.62 -0.63 23.51
CA LYS A 109 3.95 0.63 24.21
C LYS A 109 5.38 0.63 24.75
N LYS A 110 5.98 -0.54 24.97
CA LYS A 110 7.33 -0.71 25.52
C LYS A 110 8.24 -1.48 24.53
N CYS A 111 7.92 -1.42 23.26
CA CYS A 111 8.68 -2.03 22.18
C CYS A 111 9.54 -0.98 21.48
N TYR A 112 10.79 -1.33 21.20
CA TYR A 112 11.79 -0.47 20.58
C TYR A 112 12.51 -1.21 19.47
N PHE A 113 12.97 -0.44 18.48
CA PHE A 113 13.88 -0.90 17.42
C PHE A 113 15.29 -0.43 17.71
N ALA A 114 16.25 -1.31 17.50
CA ALA A 114 17.66 -1.00 17.44
C ALA A 114 18.14 -1.43 16.05
N PHE A 115 18.48 -0.47 15.20
CA PHE A 115 18.92 -0.74 13.84
C PHE A 115 20.44 -0.94 13.81
N LEU A 116 20.90 -1.83 12.95
CA LEU A 116 22.32 -2.08 12.71
C LEU A 116 22.53 -2.38 11.24
N ASP A 117 23.48 -1.71 10.61
CA ASP A 117 23.97 -2.03 9.28
C ASP A 117 24.79 -3.31 9.29
N ASP A 118 24.79 -4.04 8.19
CA ASP A 118 25.46 -5.34 8.07
C ASP A 118 27.01 -5.25 8.10
N ASP A 119 27.56 -4.04 7.98
CA ASP A 119 29.01 -3.75 7.98
C ASP A 119 29.49 -2.95 9.21
N ASP A 120 28.61 -2.56 10.12
CA ASP A 120 28.93 -1.86 11.36
C ASP A 120 29.00 -2.82 12.56
N CYS A 121 29.45 -2.33 13.72
CA CYS A 121 29.38 -3.08 14.96
C CYS A 121 29.08 -2.20 16.18
N TRP A 122 28.45 -2.79 17.18
CA TRP A 122 28.16 -2.17 18.47
C TRP A 122 29.23 -2.46 19.51
N ASP A 123 29.45 -1.47 20.39
CA ASP A 123 30.12 -1.73 21.66
C ASP A 123 29.31 -2.72 22.50
N ILE A 124 30.01 -3.53 23.26
CA ILE A 124 29.42 -4.59 24.10
C ILE A 124 28.35 -4.05 25.10
N THR A 125 28.39 -2.77 25.42
CA THR A 125 27.49 -2.10 26.35
C THR A 125 26.35 -1.32 25.67
N TYR A 126 26.22 -1.33 24.34
CA TYR A 126 25.24 -0.51 23.61
C TYR A 126 23.80 -0.72 24.11
N LEU A 127 23.33 -1.96 24.12
CA LEU A 127 21.97 -2.26 24.60
C LEU A 127 21.81 -1.97 26.10
N GLN A 128 22.84 -2.22 26.89
CA GLN A 128 22.85 -1.90 28.32
C GLN A 128 22.61 -0.42 28.58
N GLU A 129 23.34 0.46 27.86
CA GLU A 129 23.21 1.90 28.02
C GLU A 129 21.83 2.40 27.53
N CYS A 130 21.33 1.89 26.41
CA CYS A 130 19.97 2.18 25.93
C CYS A 130 18.91 1.80 26.99
N LEU A 131 19.02 0.61 27.58
CA LEU A 131 18.10 0.12 28.60
C LEU A 131 18.18 0.97 29.89
N LYS A 132 19.37 1.41 30.30
CA LYS A 132 19.54 2.35 31.44
C LYS A 132 18.76 3.65 31.19
N VAL A 133 18.81 4.19 29.97
CA VAL A 133 18.06 5.39 29.58
C VAL A 133 16.55 5.14 29.68
N LEU A 134 16.06 4.03 29.13
CA LEU A 134 14.64 3.65 29.18
C LEU A 134 14.13 3.43 30.62
N TYR A 135 14.97 2.90 31.46
CA TYR A 135 14.62 2.66 32.87
C TYR A 135 14.43 3.96 33.65
N LYS A 136 15.33 4.94 33.42
CA LYS A 136 15.29 6.24 34.08
C LYS A 136 14.21 7.19 33.52
N ASN A 137 13.84 7.03 32.27
CA ASN A 137 12.96 7.97 31.57
C ASN A 137 11.67 7.32 31.08
N LYS A 138 10.57 8.11 31.11
CA LYS A 138 9.28 7.71 30.52
C LYS A 138 9.14 8.32 29.13
N ASN A 139 8.35 7.69 28.27
CA ASN A 139 7.99 8.21 26.94
C ASN A 139 9.19 8.57 26.05
N VAL A 140 10.24 7.77 26.11
CA VAL A 140 11.38 7.92 25.21
C VAL A 140 10.96 7.52 23.79
N GLY A 141 11.09 8.44 22.83
CA GLY A 141 10.79 8.21 21.42
C GLY A 141 12.02 7.75 20.64
N LEU A 142 13.16 8.37 20.96
CA LEU A 142 14.43 8.14 20.26
C LEU A 142 15.61 8.24 21.25
N ILE A 143 16.57 7.34 21.09
CA ILE A 143 17.89 7.42 21.70
C ILE A 143 18.94 7.40 20.59
N ALA A 144 19.92 8.29 20.63
CA ALA A 144 21.08 8.29 19.76
C ALA A 144 22.35 8.19 20.60
N SER A 145 23.26 7.27 20.28
CA SER A 145 24.61 7.18 20.83
C SER A 145 25.63 7.87 19.94
N GLY A 146 26.83 8.06 20.44
CA GLY A 146 27.94 8.46 19.60
C GLY A 146 28.44 7.34 18.68
N ILE A 147 29.21 7.74 17.68
CA ILE A 147 29.77 6.89 16.64
C ILE A 147 31.29 7.05 16.61
N TYR A 148 32.03 5.95 16.59
CA TYR A 148 33.41 5.89 16.12
C TYR A 148 33.39 5.83 14.59
N TYR A 149 33.67 6.94 13.95
CA TYR A 149 33.82 7.01 12.50
C TYR A 149 35.25 6.60 12.16
N ARG A 150 35.43 5.39 11.64
CA ARG A 150 36.72 4.78 11.39
C ARG A 150 37.07 4.87 9.91
N THR A 151 38.20 5.48 9.61
CA THR A 151 38.87 5.42 8.31
C THR A 151 40.21 4.72 8.47
N ARG A 152 40.88 4.39 7.36
CA ARG A 152 42.24 3.79 7.39
C ARG A 152 43.21 4.66 8.14
N ASN A 153 43.06 5.98 8.11
CA ASN A 153 44.02 6.94 8.61
C ASN A 153 43.65 7.51 9.98
N GLU A 154 42.38 7.49 10.36
CA GLU A 154 41.91 8.14 11.59
C GLU A 154 40.61 7.54 12.15
N THR A 155 40.41 7.75 13.45
CA THR A 155 39.12 7.49 14.10
C THR A 155 38.58 8.79 14.69
N LYS A 156 37.42 9.23 14.23
CA LYS A 156 36.68 10.41 14.75
C LYS A 156 35.52 10.00 15.63
N ASN A 157 35.35 10.70 16.75
CA ASN A 157 34.16 10.57 17.57
C ASN A 157 33.10 11.56 17.10
N LEU A 158 32.01 11.05 16.59
CA LEU A 158 30.85 11.85 16.14
C LEU A 158 29.73 11.69 17.15
N GLN A 159 29.18 12.80 17.63
CA GLN A 159 28.18 12.77 18.68
C GLN A 159 26.94 13.58 18.32
N ALA A 160 25.80 12.92 18.27
CA ALA A 160 24.53 13.60 18.22
C ALA A 160 24.17 14.20 19.58
N ASN A 161 23.61 15.39 19.59
CA ASN A 161 23.17 16.10 20.79
C ASN A 161 21.95 16.98 20.51
N LYS A 162 21.48 17.70 21.52
CA LYS A 162 20.30 18.56 21.40
C LYS A 162 20.44 19.65 20.33
N ASN A 163 21.64 20.17 20.13
CA ASN A 163 21.89 21.22 19.13
C ASN A 163 21.94 20.64 17.72
N THR A 164 22.64 19.52 17.52
CA THR A 164 22.70 18.87 16.19
C THR A 164 21.34 18.36 15.74
N LEU A 165 20.42 18.10 16.68
CA LEU A 165 19.08 17.61 16.39
C LEU A 165 18.03 18.74 16.29
N GLN A 166 18.45 19.95 15.94
CA GLN A 166 17.53 21.02 15.52
C GLN A 166 17.23 20.89 14.02
N LYS A 167 16.03 21.31 13.59
CA LYS A 167 15.61 21.18 12.19
C LYS A 167 16.57 21.85 11.21
N GLU A 168 17.04 23.03 11.57
CA GLU A 168 17.99 23.82 10.80
C GLU A 168 19.29 23.06 10.59
N ASN A 169 19.82 22.44 11.64
CA ASN A 169 21.07 21.67 11.56
C ASN A 169 20.90 20.37 10.79
N VAL A 170 19.77 19.66 10.97
CA VAL A 170 19.44 18.46 10.18
C VAL A 170 19.24 18.80 8.72
N PHE A 171 18.69 20.01 8.41
CA PHE A 171 18.56 20.49 7.06
C PHE A 171 19.91 20.81 6.41
N LEU A 172 20.88 21.28 7.16
CA LEU A 172 22.22 21.54 6.67
C LEU A 172 23.04 20.27 6.45
N GLN A 173 23.00 19.33 7.41
CA GLN A 173 23.84 18.12 7.39
C GLN A 173 23.22 16.97 8.19
N ASN A 174 23.81 15.78 8.08
CA ASN A 174 23.46 14.67 8.95
C ASN A 174 23.79 15.03 10.41
N PRO A 175 22.85 14.86 11.37
CA PRO A 175 23.08 15.18 12.79
C PRO A 175 23.91 14.14 13.55
N TYR A 176 24.74 13.36 12.86
CA TYR A 176 25.50 12.20 13.37
C TYR A 176 24.57 11.07 13.85
N ILE A 177 23.47 10.90 13.17
CA ILE A 177 22.57 9.76 13.32
C ILE A 177 22.58 8.96 12.03
N GLN A 178 22.90 7.69 12.16
CA GLN A 178 22.89 6.68 11.11
C GLN A 178 22.01 5.52 11.59
N GLY A 179 21.67 4.60 10.70
CA GLY A 179 20.91 3.41 11.08
C GLY A 179 21.48 2.74 12.33
N SER A 180 22.79 2.49 12.36
CA SER A 180 23.45 1.69 13.40
C SER A 180 23.46 2.29 14.81
N ASN A 181 23.32 3.61 14.97
CA ASN A 181 23.20 4.25 16.29
C ASN A 181 21.79 4.73 16.65
N LEU A 182 20.80 4.33 15.86
CA LEU A 182 19.41 4.69 16.04
C LEU A 182 18.67 3.66 16.89
N PHE A 183 18.21 4.10 18.06
CA PHE A 183 17.31 3.32 18.91
C PHE A 183 15.98 4.08 19.07
N VAL A 184 14.89 3.54 18.50
CA VAL A 184 13.62 4.28 18.39
C VAL A 184 12.44 3.45 18.88
N SER A 185 11.46 4.10 19.53
CA SER A 185 10.24 3.42 19.94
C SER A 185 9.41 3.00 18.74
N LEU A 186 8.85 1.81 18.80
CA LEU A 186 7.96 1.27 17.77
C LEU A 186 6.86 2.26 17.39
N ARG A 187 6.24 2.90 18.41
CA ARG A 187 5.18 3.88 18.18
C ARG A 187 5.68 5.11 17.41
N ALA A 188 6.83 5.67 17.78
CA ALA A 188 7.38 6.83 17.08
C ALA A 188 7.73 6.47 15.64
N PHE A 189 8.36 5.32 15.41
CA PHE A 189 8.73 4.86 14.08
C PHE A 189 7.51 4.76 13.13
N PHE A 190 6.44 4.11 13.54
CA PHE A 190 5.23 4.01 12.71
C PHE A 190 4.43 5.30 12.65
N ALA A 191 4.49 6.14 13.68
CA ALA A 191 3.86 7.46 13.68
C ALA A 191 4.46 8.41 12.63
N ILE A 192 5.76 8.30 12.37
CA ILE A 192 6.43 9.07 11.31
C ILE A 192 6.41 8.37 9.95
N GLY A 193 5.93 7.14 9.86
CA GLY A 193 5.77 6.38 8.62
C GLY A 193 6.94 5.48 8.27
N GLY A 194 7.88 5.22 9.19
CA GLY A 194 9.09 4.43 8.93
C GLY A 194 10.10 5.14 8.03
N PHE A 195 11.02 4.40 7.43
CA PHE A 195 11.91 4.93 6.40
C PHE A 195 11.15 5.19 5.10
N ASP A 196 11.52 6.25 4.39
CA ASP A 196 10.99 6.53 3.06
C ASP A 196 11.73 5.68 2.02
N GLU A 197 11.05 4.68 1.51
CA GLU A 197 11.61 3.73 0.55
C GLU A 197 11.74 4.28 -0.88
N SER A 198 11.22 5.48 -1.14
CA SER A 198 11.42 6.16 -2.41
C SER A 198 12.83 6.78 -2.52
N MET A 199 13.47 7.00 -1.36
CA MET A 199 14.77 7.65 -1.28
C MET A 199 15.93 6.63 -1.36
N PRO A 200 16.81 6.71 -2.40
CA PRO A 200 17.96 5.81 -2.50
C PRO A 200 19.10 6.18 -1.57
N SER A 201 19.10 7.37 -0.98
CA SER A 201 20.02 7.82 0.04
C SER A 201 19.45 8.97 0.86
N THR A 202 20.18 9.50 1.86
CA THR A 202 19.75 10.62 2.73
C THR A 202 18.55 10.24 3.61
N THR A 203 18.27 8.97 3.76
CA THR A 203 17.11 8.38 4.42
C THR A 203 17.09 8.65 5.92
N ASP A 204 18.26 8.65 6.58
CA ASP A 204 18.35 8.97 8.02
C ASP A 204 17.97 10.42 8.30
N ARG A 205 18.44 11.37 7.47
CA ARG A 205 18.09 12.79 7.59
C ARG A 205 16.58 13.00 7.42
N ASP A 206 15.97 12.36 6.42
CA ASP A 206 14.53 12.41 6.19
C ASP A 206 13.75 11.81 7.38
N LEU A 207 14.18 10.66 7.89
CA LEU A 207 13.57 10.04 9.07
C LEU A 207 13.60 11.00 10.28
N ILE A 208 14.75 11.64 10.54
CA ILE A 208 14.94 12.56 11.64
C ILE A 208 14.13 13.83 11.45
N MET A 209 14.03 14.39 10.23
CA MET A 209 13.15 15.54 9.95
C MET A 209 11.70 15.23 10.32
N ARG A 210 11.16 14.09 9.87
CA ARG A 210 9.79 13.66 10.22
C ARG A 210 9.63 13.34 11.71
N TYR A 211 10.69 12.86 12.37
CA TYR A 211 10.68 12.66 13.81
C TYR A 211 10.60 13.99 14.59
N LEU A 212 11.33 15.00 14.15
CA LEU A 212 11.29 16.34 14.74
C LEU A 212 9.89 16.97 14.60
N GLU A 213 9.26 16.84 13.43
CA GLU A 213 7.86 17.24 13.25
C GLU A 213 6.91 16.51 14.22
N TYR A 214 7.14 15.21 14.41
CA TYR A 214 6.31 14.39 15.31
C TYR A 214 6.42 14.84 16.78
N ILE A 215 7.61 15.13 17.29
CA ILE A 215 7.79 15.56 18.69
C ILE A 215 7.24 16.97 18.95
N GLU A 216 7.18 17.83 17.95
CA GLU A 216 6.53 19.15 18.07
C GLU A 216 5.05 19.03 18.43
N VAL A 217 4.35 18.06 17.88
CA VAL A 217 2.91 17.83 18.15
C VAL A 217 2.68 16.82 19.27
N CYS A 218 3.70 16.05 19.62
CA CYS A 218 3.67 15.06 20.68
C CYS A 218 4.64 15.40 21.82
N LYS A 219 4.48 16.58 22.44
CA LYS A 219 5.38 17.18 23.45
C LYS A 219 5.78 16.27 24.62
N LYS A 220 5.03 15.19 24.89
CA LYS A 220 5.36 14.20 25.95
C LYS A 220 6.46 13.23 25.53
N ILE A 221 6.80 13.15 24.24
CA ILE A 221 7.81 12.25 23.73
C ILE A 221 9.18 12.90 23.89
N GLN A 222 10.14 12.13 24.42
CA GLN A 222 11.47 12.59 24.72
C GLN A 222 12.51 11.99 23.76
N THR A 223 13.48 12.81 23.36
CA THR A 223 14.72 12.35 22.72
C THR A 223 15.81 12.31 23.78
N LYS A 224 16.63 11.28 23.77
CA LYS A 224 17.76 11.09 24.69
C LYS A 224 19.05 10.84 23.92
N PHE A 225 20.15 11.26 24.49
CA PHE A 225 21.48 11.09 23.94
C PHE A 225 22.35 10.32 24.93
N ILE A 226 23.15 9.40 24.42
CA ILE A 226 24.20 8.71 25.17
C ILE A 226 25.52 9.31 24.73
N ASN A 227 26.16 10.08 25.61
CA ASN A 227 27.43 10.77 25.34
C ASN A 227 28.61 9.80 25.40
N LYS A 228 28.48 8.68 24.72
CA LYS A 228 29.53 7.67 24.51
C LYS A 228 29.46 7.18 23.08
N PRO A 229 30.57 7.04 22.38
CA PRO A 229 30.61 6.39 21.08
C PRO A 229 30.45 4.88 21.27
N LEU A 230 29.27 4.36 20.96
CA LEU A 230 28.90 2.95 21.15
C LEU A 230 28.71 2.19 19.84
N VAL A 231 28.99 2.83 18.72
CA VAL A 231 28.88 2.24 17.38
C VAL A 231 30.17 2.50 16.62
N SER A 232 30.75 1.50 16.04
CA SER A 232 31.86 1.65 15.10
C SER A 232 31.34 1.57 13.68
N HIS A 233 31.51 2.67 12.96
CA HIS A 233 31.17 2.79 11.55
C HIS A 233 32.47 2.81 10.72
N PHE A 234 32.60 1.87 9.78
CA PHE A 234 33.82 1.68 8.98
C PHE A 234 33.64 2.35 7.62
N ALA A 235 34.24 3.53 7.43
CA ALA A 235 34.03 4.38 6.26
C ALA A 235 34.88 4.00 5.03
N ASP A 236 36.00 3.34 5.20
CA ASP A 236 36.97 2.98 4.15
C ASP A 236 36.98 1.49 3.80
N ASP A 237 35.86 0.81 3.98
CA ASP A 237 35.74 -0.56 3.50
C ASP A 237 35.71 -0.54 1.96
N ASP A 238 36.53 -1.39 1.31
CA ASP A 238 36.63 -1.50 -0.17
C ASP A 238 35.35 -1.99 -0.84
N ARG A 239 34.31 -2.09 -0.08
CA ARG A 239 32.96 -2.53 -0.53
C ARG A 239 32.19 -1.40 -1.16
N GLU A 240 31.45 -1.69 -2.22
CA GLU A 240 30.57 -0.74 -2.88
C GLU A 240 29.52 -0.20 -1.91
N ARG A 241 29.56 1.10 -1.63
CA ARG A 241 28.66 1.77 -0.69
C ARG A 241 27.66 2.66 -1.42
N ILE A 242 26.45 2.75 -0.89
CA ILE A 242 25.44 3.68 -1.40
C ILE A 242 25.92 5.14 -1.25
N THR A 243 26.70 5.43 -0.21
CA THR A 243 27.28 6.77 0.02
C THR A 243 28.30 7.17 -1.04
N THR A 244 28.96 6.23 -1.70
CA THR A 244 29.92 6.48 -2.81
C THR A 244 29.22 6.48 -4.18
N ASN A 245 28.00 5.96 -4.27
CA ASN A 245 27.21 6.01 -5.49
C ASN A 245 26.66 7.44 -5.70
N LYS A 246 27.29 8.19 -6.60
CA LYS A 246 26.93 9.60 -6.88
C LYS A 246 25.49 9.77 -7.36
N GLU A 247 24.99 8.88 -8.20
CA GLU A 247 23.64 8.96 -8.74
C GLU A 247 22.60 8.77 -7.62
N ALA A 248 22.74 7.73 -6.80
CA ALA A 248 21.87 7.49 -5.65
C ALA A 248 21.92 8.66 -4.66
N LYS A 249 23.12 9.24 -4.43
CA LYS A 249 23.29 10.40 -3.56
C LYS A 249 22.59 11.64 -4.10
N HIS A 250 22.76 11.95 -5.37
CA HIS A 250 22.13 13.09 -6.02
C HIS A 250 20.61 12.95 -5.99
N LYS A 251 20.09 11.78 -6.32
CA LYS A 251 18.64 11.52 -6.27
C LYS A 251 18.08 11.63 -4.85
N GLY A 252 18.78 11.10 -3.86
CA GLY A 252 18.37 11.24 -2.45
C GLY A 252 18.36 12.70 -1.97
N LEU A 253 19.36 13.51 -2.35
CA LEU A 253 19.41 14.95 -2.06
C LEU A 253 18.29 15.71 -2.79
N GLU A 254 18.04 15.40 -4.07
CA GLU A 254 16.95 15.98 -4.84
C GLU A 254 15.61 15.82 -4.12
N LEU A 255 15.30 14.58 -3.67
CA LEU A 255 14.08 14.27 -2.95
C LEU A 255 14.01 14.94 -1.60
N PHE A 256 15.12 15.00 -0.89
CA PHE A 256 15.21 15.68 0.39
C PHE A 256 14.93 17.18 0.26
N TYR A 257 15.56 17.85 -0.71
CA TYR A 257 15.31 19.29 -0.93
C TYR A 257 13.89 19.55 -1.45
N ARG A 258 13.33 18.69 -2.27
CA ARG A 258 11.92 18.79 -2.68
C ARG A 258 10.94 18.74 -1.51
N LYS A 259 11.25 17.98 -0.46
CA LYS A 259 10.39 17.89 0.74
C LYS A 259 10.53 19.07 1.67
N TYR A 260 11.73 19.60 1.81
CA TYR A 260 12.06 20.45 2.96
C TYR A 260 12.59 21.84 2.61
N LEU A 261 12.99 22.12 1.36
CA LEU A 261 13.65 23.37 1.00
C LEU A 261 12.82 24.60 1.40
N ASP A 262 11.54 24.59 1.08
CA ASP A 262 10.63 25.72 1.32
C ASP A 262 10.26 25.93 2.82
N ASP A 263 10.69 25.02 3.70
CA ASP A 263 10.47 25.15 5.14
C ASP A 263 11.45 26.13 5.82
N PHE A 264 12.50 26.53 5.12
CA PHE A 264 13.63 27.27 5.69
C PHE A 264 13.84 28.62 5.01
N SER A 265 14.52 29.54 5.75
CA SER A 265 14.87 30.85 5.21
C SER A 265 15.81 30.72 3.98
N LEU A 266 15.76 31.69 3.08
CA LEU A 266 16.61 31.72 1.88
C LEU A 266 18.10 31.58 2.22
N ILE A 267 18.56 32.22 3.31
CA ILE A 267 19.95 32.11 3.77
C ILE A 267 20.29 30.64 4.12
N LEU A 268 19.40 29.93 4.76
CA LEU A 268 19.64 28.54 5.14
C LEU A 268 19.55 27.61 3.94
N GLN A 269 18.63 27.87 3.01
CA GLN A 269 18.52 27.20 1.74
C GLN A 269 19.85 27.29 0.98
N GLU A 270 20.36 28.50 0.79
CA GLU A 270 21.62 28.75 0.10
C GLU A 270 22.80 28.03 0.76
N LYS A 271 22.94 28.14 2.07
CA LYS A 271 23.99 27.43 2.84
C LYS A 271 23.93 25.92 2.61
N SER A 272 22.73 25.33 2.67
CA SER A 272 22.54 23.88 2.49
C SER A 272 22.87 23.44 1.06
N LEU A 273 22.40 24.19 0.07
CA LEU A 273 22.65 23.89 -1.36
C LEU A 273 24.12 24.06 -1.72
N ASN A 274 24.81 25.13 -1.20
CA ASN A 274 26.23 25.32 -1.40
C ASN A 274 27.05 24.19 -0.77
N ARG A 275 26.67 23.73 0.44
CA ARG A 275 27.29 22.55 1.04
C ARG A 275 27.12 21.30 0.16
N ALA A 276 25.89 21.05 -0.34
CA ALA A 276 25.62 19.90 -1.21
C ALA A 276 26.43 19.96 -2.51
N LYS A 277 26.57 21.16 -3.11
CA LYS A 277 27.42 21.41 -4.27
C LYS A 277 28.89 21.11 -3.98
N ASN A 278 29.43 21.64 -2.87
CA ASN A 278 30.84 21.52 -2.54
C ASN A 278 31.26 20.10 -2.18
N ILE A 279 30.42 19.35 -1.43
CA ILE A 279 30.76 18.00 -0.94
C ILE A 279 30.41 16.93 -1.96
N PHE A 280 29.27 17.05 -2.64
CA PHE A 280 28.72 15.99 -3.50
C PHE A 280 28.66 16.37 -4.96
N ASN A 281 29.15 17.57 -5.34
CA ASN A 281 28.98 18.13 -6.68
C ASN A 281 27.53 18.15 -7.14
N PHE A 282 26.61 18.37 -6.20
CA PHE A 282 25.17 18.33 -6.44
C PHE A 282 24.65 19.72 -6.83
N LYS A 283 23.90 19.81 -7.94
CA LYS A 283 23.16 21.00 -8.33
C LYS A 283 21.66 20.72 -8.23
N PHE A 284 20.98 21.47 -7.40
CA PHE A 284 19.53 21.41 -7.34
C PHE A 284 18.92 22.15 -8.52
N HIS A 285 18.15 21.44 -9.33
CA HIS A 285 17.43 22.04 -10.43
C HIS A 285 16.06 22.48 -9.91
N SER A 286 15.89 23.81 -9.71
CA SER A 286 14.59 24.39 -9.42
C SER A 286 13.61 23.96 -10.51
N PHE A 287 12.45 23.54 -10.07
CA PHE A 287 11.39 22.97 -10.88
C PHE A 287 11.23 23.58 -12.30
N LYS A 288 11.84 22.99 -13.30
CA LYS A 288 11.22 22.95 -14.62
C LYS A 288 10.03 22.01 -14.48
N THR A 289 8.86 22.46 -14.87
CA THR A 289 7.66 21.64 -15.02
C THR A 289 8.02 20.40 -15.82
N LEU A 290 8.41 19.34 -15.12
CA LEU A 290 8.45 18.02 -15.70
C LEU A 290 7.00 17.67 -15.97
N ASP A 291 6.64 17.64 -17.23
CA ASP A 291 5.37 17.06 -17.65
C ASP A 291 5.27 15.68 -17.01
N SER A 292 4.30 15.54 -16.14
CA SER A 292 4.05 14.29 -15.38
C SER A 292 3.86 13.07 -16.30
N TYR A 293 3.67 13.32 -17.59
CA TYR A 293 3.49 12.33 -18.65
C TYR A 293 4.80 11.75 -19.21
N LYS A 294 5.91 12.49 -19.24
CA LYS A 294 7.20 11.95 -19.74
C LYS A 294 7.80 10.88 -18.85
N ILE A 295 7.48 10.88 -17.56
CA ILE A 295 7.97 9.87 -16.61
C ILE A 295 7.28 8.51 -16.81
N LEU A 296 6.07 8.51 -17.35
CA LEU A 296 5.27 7.30 -17.58
C LEU A 296 5.62 6.56 -18.89
N GLU A 297 6.26 7.24 -19.84
CA GLU A 297 6.58 6.66 -21.15
C GLU A 297 7.80 5.72 -21.18
N GLN A 298 8.68 5.77 -20.17
CA GLN A 298 9.98 5.07 -20.23
C GLN A 298 9.99 3.62 -19.74
N GLN A 299 8.87 3.02 -19.32
CA GLN A 299 8.92 1.73 -18.60
C GLN A 299 8.37 0.49 -19.33
N ASP A 300 7.79 0.54 -20.53
CA ASP A 300 7.13 -0.65 -21.05
C ASP A 300 7.27 -0.94 -22.53
N ASN A 301 8.37 -1.61 -22.89
CA ASN A 301 8.54 -2.24 -24.24
C ASN A 301 8.21 -3.75 -24.28
N LYS A 302 7.50 -4.33 -23.31
CA LYS A 302 7.26 -5.79 -23.24
C LYS A 302 5.79 -6.23 -23.18
N HIS A 303 4.83 -5.38 -23.52
CA HIS A 303 3.42 -5.76 -23.46
C HIS A 303 2.82 -6.08 -24.84
N LYS A 304 2.07 -7.20 -24.91
CA LYS A 304 1.28 -7.55 -26.09
C LYS A 304 0.00 -6.70 -26.12
N THR A 305 -0.25 -6.05 -27.25
CA THR A 305 -1.55 -5.46 -27.57
C THR A 305 -2.46 -6.56 -28.13
N LEU A 306 -3.75 -6.56 -27.78
CA LEU A 306 -4.73 -7.37 -28.51
C LEU A 306 -4.85 -6.77 -29.92
N THR A 307 -4.38 -7.48 -30.92
CA THR A 307 -4.43 -7.06 -32.32
C THR A 307 -5.88 -7.00 -32.78
N GLN A 308 -6.22 -5.95 -33.54
CA GLN A 308 -7.50 -5.83 -34.25
C GLN A 308 -7.62 -6.99 -35.21
N GLN A 309 -8.67 -7.80 -35.07
CA GLN A 309 -9.12 -8.78 -36.07
C GLN A 309 -10.28 -8.18 -36.86
N ASP A 310 -10.52 -8.73 -38.06
CA ASP A 310 -11.51 -8.30 -39.00
C ASP A 310 -12.92 -8.15 -38.40
N SER A 311 -13.48 -6.97 -38.45
CA SER A 311 -14.72 -6.55 -37.80
C SER A 311 -16.00 -6.98 -38.53
N THR A 312 -15.91 -7.93 -39.48
CA THR A 312 -17.04 -8.40 -40.28
C THR A 312 -17.98 -9.38 -39.58
N LYS A 313 -17.52 -10.02 -38.50
CA LYS A 313 -18.32 -11.01 -37.74
C LYS A 313 -19.26 -10.33 -36.73
N PRO A 314 -20.45 -10.89 -36.45
CA PRO A 314 -21.37 -10.32 -35.49
C PRO A 314 -20.84 -10.38 -34.05
N LEU A 315 -21.00 -9.30 -33.29
CA LEU A 315 -20.74 -9.23 -31.85
C LEU A 315 -22.03 -9.16 -31.05
N ASN A 316 -22.38 -10.25 -30.40
CA ASN A 316 -23.48 -10.32 -29.46
C ASN A 316 -23.00 -9.90 -28.07
N LEU A 317 -23.37 -8.71 -27.59
CA LEU A 317 -22.94 -8.16 -26.33
C LEU A 317 -24.10 -8.01 -25.36
N ILE A 318 -23.90 -8.50 -24.13
CA ILE A 318 -24.82 -8.23 -23.03
C ILE A 318 -24.10 -7.31 -22.05
N LEU A 319 -24.53 -6.05 -21.98
CA LEU A 319 -24.13 -5.15 -20.90
C LEU A 319 -24.99 -5.43 -19.67
N ALA A 320 -24.38 -5.55 -18.50
CA ALA A 320 -25.13 -5.85 -17.29
C ALA A 320 -24.63 -5.04 -16.08
N PHE A 321 -25.57 -4.63 -15.22
CA PHE A 321 -25.26 -3.93 -13.99
C PHE A 321 -26.35 -4.15 -12.94
N ALA A 322 -25.97 -4.01 -11.67
CA ALA A 322 -26.91 -4.00 -10.56
C ALA A 322 -27.14 -2.55 -10.11
N CYS A 323 -28.39 -2.09 -10.13
CA CYS A 323 -28.77 -0.72 -9.80
C CYS A 323 -29.82 -0.71 -8.69
N PHE A 324 -29.42 -0.24 -7.51
CA PHE A 324 -30.27 -0.09 -6.33
C PHE A 324 -30.44 1.37 -5.90
N ASP A 325 -30.01 2.32 -6.74
CA ASP A 325 -30.18 3.76 -6.59
C ASP A 325 -30.17 4.39 -7.99
N THR A 326 -31.18 5.18 -8.32
CA THR A 326 -31.36 5.74 -9.68
C THR A 326 -30.49 6.96 -9.97
N LYS A 327 -29.60 7.36 -9.05
CA LYS A 327 -28.82 8.61 -9.19
C LYS A 327 -27.84 8.64 -10.35
N ASN A 328 -27.25 7.51 -10.67
CA ASN A 328 -26.13 7.44 -11.64
C ASN A 328 -26.52 6.77 -12.97
N ILE A 329 -27.68 6.12 -13.03
CA ILE A 329 -28.05 5.30 -14.18
C ILE A 329 -28.19 6.09 -15.48
N LYS A 330 -28.70 7.32 -15.43
CA LYS A 330 -28.86 8.17 -16.61
C LYS A 330 -27.51 8.44 -17.26
N GLU A 331 -26.55 8.90 -16.48
CA GLU A 331 -25.22 9.21 -17.00
C GLU A 331 -24.46 7.96 -17.47
N LEU A 332 -24.66 6.79 -16.83
CA LEU A 332 -24.12 5.53 -17.33
C LEU A 332 -24.67 5.25 -18.74
N LEU A 333 -25.98 5.27 -18.91
CA LEU A 333 -26.65 4.98 -20.19
C LEU A 333 -26.34 6.02 -21.26
N GLU A 334 -26.34 7.31 -20.94
CA GLU A 334 -25.95 8.38 -21.86
C GLU A 334 -24.49 8.25 -22.33
N SER A 335 -23.57 7.87 -21.44
CA SER A 335 -22.20 7.60 -21.84
C SER A 335 -22.07 6.35 -22.71
N PHE A 336 -22.90 5.35 -22.47
CA PHE A 336 -22.95 4.14 -23.30
C PHE A 336 -23.50 4.43 -24.70
N ILE A 337 -24.59 5.19 -24.83
CA ILE A 337 -25.12 5.62 -26.13
C ILE A 337 -24.04 6.32 -26.96
N LYS A 338 -23.30 7.24 -26.37
CA LYS A 338 -22.24 7.99 -27.09
C LYS A 338 -21.19 7.10 -27.74
N ILE A 339 -20.95 5.90 -27.23
CA ILE A 339 -20.02 4.94 -27.84
C ILE A 339 -20.71 4.00 -28.85
N THR A 340 -22.05 3.82 -28.75
CA THR A 340 -22.80 2.96 -29.67
C THR A 340 -23.19 3.68 -30.97
N LEU A 341 -23.51 4.98 -30.91
CA LEU A 341 -23.94 5.78 -32.07
C LEU A 341 -22.92 5.87 -33.21
N SER A 342 -21.66 5.57 -32.97
CA SER A 342 -20.59 5.66 -33.95
C SER A 342 -20.29 4.34 -34.67
N LYS A 343 -21.13 3.24 -34.50
CA LYS A 343 -20.75 1.89 -34.90
C LYS A 343 -21.81 1.04 -35.59
N GLN A 344 -21.29 0.12 -36.28
CA GLN A 344 -21.56 -0.87 -37.32
C GLN A 344 -22.85 -1.70 -37.20
N SER A 345 -23.32 -2.14 -38.37
CA SER A 345 -24.46 -3.04 -38.60
C SER A 345 -24.38 -4.42 -37.92
N ASN A 346 -23.20 -4.81 -37.41
CA ASN A 346 -22.96 -6.16 -36.90
C ASN A 346 -22.92 -6.25 -35.37
N LEU A 347 -23.39 -5.23 -34.65
CA LEU A 347 -23.39 -5.19 -33.18
C LEU A 347 -24.81 -5.40 -32.64
N SER A 348 -25.05 -6.51 -31.96
CA SER A 348 -26.30 -6.79 -31.26
C SER A 348 -26.11 -6.57 -29.74
N ILE A 349 -26.86 -5.64 -29.17
CA ILE A 349 -26.73 -5.27 -27.75
C ILE A 349 -28.02 -5.58 -26.99
N LYS A 350 -27.88 -6.26 -25.85
CA LYS A 350 -28.91 -6.37 -24.83
C LYS A 350 -28.38 -5.80 -23.52
N ILE A 351 -29.28 -5.22 -22.70
CA ILE A 351 -28.93 -4.68 -21.39
C ILE A 351 -29.73 -5.41 -20.31
N CYS A 352 -28.99 -6.01 -19.36
CA CYS A 352 -29.55 -6.72 -18.21
C CYS A 352 -29.36 -5.89 -16.94
N VAL A 353 -30.47 -5.62 -16.24
CA VAL A 353 -30.43 -4.80 -15.00
C VAL A 353 -31.01 -5.60 -13.84
N LEU A 354 -30.26 -5.69 -12.74
CA LEU A 354 -30.73 -6.22 -11.48
C LEU A 354 -31.15 -5.04 -10.58
N THR A 355 -32.39 -5.01 -10.15
CA THR A 355 -32.93 -3.95 -9.29
C THR A 355 -33.85 -4.48 -8.20
N SER A 356 -34.35 -3.61 -7.32
CA SER A 356 -35.29 -4.01 -6.27
C SER A 356 -36.72 -3.67 -6.64
N THR A 357 -37.67 -4.42 -6.06
CA THR A 357 -39.11 -4.19 -6.20
C THR A 357 -39.50 -2.73 -5.96
N LYS A 358 -38.85 -2.07 -4.98
CA LYS A 358 -39.13 -0.64 -4.68
C LYS A 358 -38.75 0.32 -5.81
N LEU A 359 -37.90 -0.08 -6.72
CA LEU A 359 -37.38 0.75 -7.81
C LEU A 359 -37.87 0.30 -9.17
N GLU A 360 -38.68 -0.76 -9.25
CA GLU A 360 -39.10 -1.39 -10.50
C GLU A 360 -39.73 -0.39 -11.46
N THR A 361 -40.84 0.24 -11.05
CA THR A 361 -41.59 1.22 -11.88
C THR A 361 -40.69 2.36 -12.35
N LYS A 362 -39.94 2.96 -11.41
CA LYS A 362 -39.02 4.06 -11.73
C LYS A 362 -37.91 3.62 -12.65
N MET A 363 -37.45 2.38 -12.53
CA MET A 363 -36.44 1.83 -13.41
C MET A 363 -36.99 1.64 -14.82
N GLN A 364 -38.16 1.09 -14.97
CA GLN A 364 -38.86 0.95 -16.25
C GLN A 364 -39.06 2.30 -16.95
N GLU A 365 -39.50 3.32 -16.21
CA GLU A 365 -39.64 4.69 -16.72
C GLU A 365 -38.32 5.27 -17.23
N ILE A 366 -37.22 5.07 -16.50
CA ILE A 366 -35.90 5.54 -16.94
C ILE A 366 -35.46 4.77 -18.18
N LEU A 367 -35.52 3.45 -18.16
CA LEU A 367 -35.02 2.60 -19.23
C LEU A 367 -35.77 2.78 -20.54
N SER A 368 -37.11 3.05 -20.50
CA SER A 368 -37.92 3.30 -21.69
C SER A 368 -37.50 4.54 -22.50
N GLN A 369 -36.71 5.44 -21.91
CA GLN A 369 -36.16 6.62 -22.58
C GLN A 369 -34.98 6.32 -23.50
N TYR A 370 -34.47 5.08 -23.50
CA TYR A 370 -33.26 4.71 -24.21
C TYR A 370 -33.52 3.62 -25.27
N PRO A 371 -32.84 3.66 -26.43
CA PRO A 371 -33.11 2.78 -27.57
C PRO A 371 -32.43 1.41 -27.45
N PHE A 372 -32.56 0.74 -26.31
CA PHE A 372 -32.00 -0.58 -26.10
C PHE A 372 -33.01 -1.62 -25.68
N ASN A 373 -32.68 -2.89 -25.93
CA ASN A 373 -33.44 -4.04 -25.42
C ASN A 373 -33.05 -4.31 -23.97
N PHE A 374 -33.92 -3.91 -23.03
CA PHE A 374 -33.69 -4.09 -21.60
C PHE A 374 -34.39 -5.36 -21.08
N HIS A 375 -33.67 -6.06 -20.20
CA HIS A 375 -34.19 -7.18 -19.42
C HIS A 375 -33.98 -6.87 -17.93
N LEU A 376 -35.07 -6.94 -17.15
CA LEU A 376 -35.06 -6.65 -15.72
C LEU A 376 -35.10 -7.94 -14.90
N SER A 377 -34.26 -8.02 -13.89
CA SER A 377 -34.36 -8.99 -12.80
C SER A 377 -34.68 -8.25 -11.50
N ILE A 378 -35.77 -8.61 -10.87
CA ILE A 378 -36.30 -7.93 -9.69
C ILE A 378 -36.04 -8.78 -8.45
N VAL A 379 -35.56 -8.14 -7.39
CA VAL A 379 -35.34 -8.76 -6.08
C VAL A 379 -36.04 -7.93 -5.01
N ASP A 380 -36.54 -8.57 -3.95
CA ASP A 380 -37.30 -7.86 -2.91
C ASP A 380 -36.47 -6.75 -2.24
N LYS A 381 -35.20 -6.98 -2.03
CA LYS A 381 -34.27 -6.03 -1.40
C LYS A 381 -32.84 -6.19 -1.90
N LYS A 382 -32.05 -5.16 -1.66
CA LYS A 382 -30.61 -5.19 -1.92
C LYS A 382 -29.92 -6.23 -1.03
N ASP A 383 -29.29 -7.20 -1.67
CA ASP A 383 -28.42 -8.18 -1.02
C ASP A 383 -26.98 -7.65 -0.83
N SER A 384 -26.09 -8.51 -0.29
CA SER A 384 -24.66 -8.24 -0.35
C SER A 384 -24.16 -8.17 -1.79
N ILE A 385 -23.06 -7.45 -2.02
CA ILE A 385 -22.46 -7.31 -3.37
C ILE A 385 -22.22 -8.68 -4.02
N ALA A 386 -21.72 -9.66 -3.26
CA ALA A 386 -21.45 -11.00 -3.77
C ALA A 386 -22.73 -11.73 -4.24
N ILE A 387 -23.80 -11.67 -3.45
CA ILE A 387 -25.09 -12.29 -3.82
C ILE A 387 -25.70 -11.58 -5.01
N SER A 388 -25.71 -10.25 -5.03
CA SER A 388 -26.24 -9.47 -6.15
C SER A 388 -25.49 -9.75 -7.45
N ARG A 389 -24.14 -9.86 -7.40
CA ARG A 389 -23.36 -10.25 -8.57
C ARG A 389 -23.67 -11.67 -9.06
N THR A 390 -23.79 -12.64 -8.16
CA THR A 390 -24.16 -14.01 -8.53
C THR A 390 -25.54 -14.05 -9.18
N LYS A 391 -26.53 -13.35 -8.60
CA LYS A 391 -27.88 -13.26 -9.19
C LYS A 391 -27.86 -12.62 -10.58
N LEU A 392 -27.08 -11.53 -10.73
CA LEU A 392 -26.93 -10.86 -12.02
C LEU A 392 -26.24 -11.76 -13.05
N GLN A 393 -25.15 -12.45 -12.69
CA GLN A 393 -24.46 -13.39 -13.57
C GLN A 393 -25.38 -14.51 -14.06
N HIS A 394 -26.14 -15.14 -13.17
CA HIS A 394 -27.08 -16.21 -13.53
C HIS A 394 -28.24 -15.67 -14.39
N PHE A 395 -28.72 -14.47 -14.13
CA PHE A 395 -29.75 -13.84 -14.95
C PHE A 395 -29.25 -13.55 -16.36
N VAL A 396 -28.07 -12.95 -16.48
CA VAL A 396 -27.40 -12.69 -17.77
C VAL A 396 -27.17 -13.99 -18.56
N TYR A 397 -26.71 -15.03 -17.88
CA TYR A 397 -26.54 -16.34 -18.52
C TYR A 397 -27.84 -16.84 -19.14
N LYS A 398 -28.96 -16.80 -18.40
CA LYS A 398 -30.28 -17.23 -18.91
C LYS A 398 -30.71 -16.42 -20.12
N ILE A 399 -30.56 -15.10 -20.09
CA ILE A 399 -30.91 -14.23 -21.21
C ILE A 399 -29.99 -14.50 -22.41
N GLY A 400 -28.70 -14.66 -22.19
CA GLY A 400 -27.71 -14.93 -23.24
C GLY A 400 -27.99 -16.24 -23.96
N ILE A 401 -28.21 -17.34 -23.25
CA ILE A 401 -28.54 -18.66 -23.83
C ILE A 401 -29.85 -18.56 -24.61
N LYS A 402 -30.87 -17.92 -24.08
CA LYS A 402 -32.19 -17.77 -24.75
C LYS A 402 -32.07 -17.05 -26.10
N HIS A 403 -31.20 -16.08 -26.25
CA HIS A 403 -31.15 -15.20 -27.43
C HIS A 403 -29.97 -15.42 -28.35
N TYR A 404 -28.89 -15.97 -27.84
CA TYR A 404 -27.62 -16.08 -28.55
C TYR A 404 -26.96 -17.46 -28.40
N GLU A 405 -27.64 -18.39 -27.74
CA GLU A 405 -27.07 -19.69 -27.36
C GLU A 405 -25.79 -19.51 -26.54
N ASN A 406 -24.64 -19.90 -27.07
CA ASN A 406 -23.33 -19.69 -26.44
C ASN A 406 -22.49 -18.60 -27.13
N ASP A 407 -23.02 -17.96 -28.19
CA ASP A 407 -22.29 -16.98 -28.99
C ASP A 407 -22.54 -15.54 -28.51
N PHE A 408 -22.15 -15.22 -27.26
CA PHE A 408 -22.22 -13.88 -26.74
C PHE A 408 -21.03 -13.59 -25.79
N VAL A 409 -20.83 -12.31 -25.54
CA VAL A 409 -19.88 -11.79 -24.53
C VAL A 409 -20.67 -10.95 -23.54
N THR A 410 -20.35 -11.06 -22.27
CA THR A 410 -20.98 -10.25 -21.23
C THR A 410 -20.01 -9.23 -20.67
N TRP A 411 -20.46 -8.00 -20.55
CA TRP A 411 -19.74 -6.93 -19.85
C TRP A 411 -20.52 -6.50 -18.61
N ILE A 412 -20.05 -6.89 -17.43
CA ILE A 412 -20.64 -6.47 -16.15
C ILE A 412 -19.88 -5.24 -15.64
N VAL A 413 -20.64 -4.17 -15.35
CA VAL A 413 -20.11 -2.88 -14.87
C VAL A 413 -20.85 -2.43 -13.61
N ASP A 414 -20.23 -1.55 -12.81
CA ASP A 414 -20.93 -0.86 -11.72
C ASP A 414 -21.76 0.32 -12.29
N ASP A 415 -22.87 0.68 -11.63
CA ASP A 415 -23.82 1.69 -12.11
C ASP A 415 -23.32 3.15 -12.00
N ASP A 416 -22.19 3.37 -11.32
CA ASP A 416 -21.55 4.67 -11.15
C ASP A 416 -20.37 4.94 -12.13
N LEU A 417 -20.27 4.16 -13.19
CA LEU A 417 -19.24 4.27 -14.22
C LEU A 417 -19.72 5.04 -15.47
N ARG A 418 -18.75 5.57 -16.24
CA ARG A 418 -18.97 6.23 -17.54
C ARG A 418 -18.03 5.63 -18.59
N PHE A 419 -18.54 5.48 -19.81
CA PHE A 419 -17.80 4.88 -20.94
C PHE A 419 -16.87 5.91 -21.61
N CYS A 420 -15.84 6.31 -20.91
CA CYS A 420 -14.77 7.16 -21.43
C CYS A 420 -13.48 6.94 -20.63
N GLY A 421 -12.35 7.28 -21.24
CA GLY A 421 -11.07 7.36 -20.55
C GLY A 421 -10.89 8.74 -19.90
N PHE A 422 -9.89 8.84 -19.02
CA PHE A 422 -9.50 10.06 -18.34
C PHE A 422 -7.98 10.10 -18.24
N ASP A 423 -7.37 11.16 -18.75
CA ASP A 423 -5.92 11.34 -18.79
C ASP A 423 -5.36 12.13 -17.60
N GLY A 424 -6.22 12.49 -16.67
CA GLY A 424 -5.91 13.34 -15.51
C GLY A 424 -6.39 14.79 -15.68
N LYS A 425 -6.63 15.24 -16.90
CA LYS A 425 -7.16 16.59 -17.21
C LYS A 425 -8.47 16.49 -17.96
N ASN A 426 -8.50 15.68 -19.01
CA ASN A 426 -9.61 15.60 -19.95
C ASN A 426 -10.13 14.16 -20.04
N THR A 427 -11.41 14.04 -20.38
CA THR A 427 -11.98 12.78 -20.82
C THR A 427 -11.74 12.56 -22.30
N TYR A 428 -11.59 11.30 -22.73
CA TYR A 428 -11.42 10.95 -24.13
C TYR A 428 -12.22 9.71 -24.51
N LYS A 429 -12.57 9.60 -25.78
CA LYS A 429 -13.30 8.46 -26.33
C LYS A 429 -12.37 7.24 -26.49
N ILE A 430 -12.91 6.05 -26.22
CA ILE A 430 -12.24 4.76 -26.40
C ILE A 430 -13.13 3.91 -27.34
N ASP A 431 -12.50 3.20 -28.24
CA ASP A 431 -13.17 2.18 -29.06
C ASP A 431 -13.28 0.85 -28.29
N TYR A 432 -14.22 0.78 -27.36
CA TYR A 432 -14.44 -0.40 -26.52
C TYR A 432 -14.81 -1.64 -27.34
N PHE A 433 -15.62 -1.49 -28.38
CA PHE A 433 -16.14 -2.64 -29.13
C PHE A 433 -15.05 -3.38 -29.91
N SER A 434 -14.09 -2.68 -30.49
CA SER A 434 -12.95 -3.33 -31.15
C SER A 434 -12.11 -4.17 -30.18
N HIS A 435 -11.93 -3.70 -28.94
CA HIS A 435 -11.23 -4.46 -27.91
C HIS A 435 -12.03 -5.65 -27.41
N ILE A 436 -13.37 -5.52 -27.25
CA ILE A 436 -14.26 -6.61 -26.83
C ILE A 436 -14.33 -7.66 -27.94
N PHE A 437 -14.36 -7.23 -29.21
CA PHE A 437 -14.32 -8.13 -30.36
C PHE A 437 -13.01 -8.94 -30.40
N ALA A 438 -11.88 -8.29 -30.28
CA ALA A 438 -10.58 -8.95 -30.21
C ALA A 438 -10.50 -9.93 -29.01
N TYR A 439 -11.13 -9.61 -27.90
CA TYR A 439 -11.24 -10.51 -26.75
C TYR A 439 -12.04 -11.77 -27.06
N LYS A 440 -13.20 -11.65 -27.72
CA LYS A 440 -14.07 -12.79 -28.04
C LYS A 440 -13.30 -13.94 -28.73
N TYR A 441 -12.30 -13.60 -29.55
CA TYR A 441 -11.52 -14.55 -30.33
C TYR A 441 -10.10 -14.80 -29.76
N SER A 442 -9.79 -14.32 -28.56
CA SER A 442 -8.44 -14.38 -27.98
C SER A 442 -8.12 -15.67 -27.21
N GLY A 443 -9.13 -16.52 -26.93
CA GLY A 443 -8.99 -17.66 -26.03
C GLY A 443 -8.85 -17.28 -24.55
N ILE A 444 -9.09 -16.00 -24.18
CA ILE A 444 -9.12 -15.52 -22.79
C ILE A 444 -10.55 -15.70 -22.25
N ASP A 445 -10.68 -16.29 -21.07
CA ASP A 445 -11.99 -16.56 -20.48
C ASP A 445 -12.62 -15.35 -19.76
N CYS A 446 -11.77 -14.46 -19.21
CA CYS A 446 -12.23 -13.28 -18.49
C CYS A 446 -11.22 -12.14 -18.59
N LEU A 447 -11.73 -10.92 -18.85
CA LEU A 447 -10.95 -9.68 -18.79
C LEU A 447 -11.43 -8.77 -17.67
N PHE A 448 -10.50 -8.31 -16.87
CA PHE A 448 -10.71 -7.23 -15.91
C PHE A 448 -10.35 -5.89 -16.58
N GLY A 449 -11.33 -5.03 -16.75
CA GLY A 449 -11.11 -3.68 -17.27
C GLY A 449 -10.45 -2.76 -16.23
N GLY A 450 -10.07 -1.57 -16.68
CA GLY A 450 -9.52 -0.51 -15.82
C GLY A 450 -10.60 0.40 -15.25
N VAL A 451 -10.23 1.15 -14.20
CA VAL A 451 -11.02 2.25 -13.67
C VAL A 451 -10.14 3.48 -13.55
N VAL A 452 -10.65 4.61 -14.03
CA VAL A 452 -10.01 5.94 -13.89
C VAL A 452 -10.93 6.89 -13.13
N GLY A 453 -10.40 8.04 -12.69
CA GLY A 453 -11.16 9.01 -11.89
C GLY A 453 -11.08 8.71 -10.38
N GLU A 454 -12.21 8.45 -9.74
CA GLU A 454 -12.34 8.29 -8.29
C GLU A 454 -12.68 6.83 -7.91
N PRO A 455 -11.74 5.88 -7.98
CA PRO A 455 -12.05 4.47 -7.74
C PRO A 455 -12.40 4.18 -6.28
N PRO A 456 -13.10 3.07 -6.01
CA PRO A 456 -13.32 2.60 -4.65
C PRO A 456 -12.01 2.09 -4.06
N LEU A 457 -11.48 2.79 -3.06
CA LEU A 457 -10.19 2.48 -2.45
C LEU A 457 -10.34 1.92 -1.04
N PRO A 458 -9.36 1.14 -0.56
CA PRO A 458 -9.27 0.72 0.83
C PRO A 458 -9.19 1.93 1.76
N PHE A 459 -9.98 1.92 2.82
CA PHE A 459 -10.22 3.12 3.62
C PHE A 459 -8.97 3.65 4.35
N LEU A 460 -8.22 2.80 5.05
CA LEU A 460 -7.12 3.28 5.91
C LEU A 460 -5.93 3.80 5.12
N SER A 461 -5.49 3.08 4.09
CA SER A 461 -4.39 3.51 3.22
C SER A 461 -4.73 4.79 2.50
N THR A 462 -5.93 4.86 1.95
CA THR A 462 -6.46 6.04 1.26
C THR A 462 -6.51 7.24 2.20
N LEU A 463 -7.10 7.09 3.37
CA LEU A 463 -7.20 8.18 4.36
C LEU A 463 -5.82 8.66 4.79
N ARG A 464 -4.90 7.74 5.09
CA ARG A 464 -3.51 8.09 5.42
C ARG A 464 -2.89 8.98 4.35
N THR A 465 -3.05 8.59 3.09
CA THR A 465 -2.41 9.29 1.98
C THR A 465 -3.10 10.62 1.67
N GLN A 466 -4.42 10.67 1.73
CA GLN A 466 -5.17 11.94 1.60
C GLN A 466 -4.81 12.93 2.72
N LEU A 467 -4.62 12.47 3.95
CA LEU A 467 -4.16 13.33 5.04
C LEU A 467 -2.69 13.74 4.87
N LEU A 468 -1.84 12.88 4.33
CA LEU A 468 -0.47 13.24 3.99
C LEU A 468 -0.43 14.35 2.93
N ASP A 469 -1.20 14.21 1.87
CA ASP A 469 -1.30 15.21 0.81
C ASP A 469 -1.89 16.54 1.35
N LEU A 470 -2.92 16.46 2.21
CA LEU A 470 -3.46 17.63 2.89
C LEU A 470 -2.43 18.29 3.80
N PHE A 471 -1.64 17.52 4.55
CA PHE A 471 -0.57 18.05 5.38
C PHE A 471 0.44 18.86 4.57
N TYR A 472 0.87 18.32 3.43
CA TYR A 472 1.78 19.04 2.54
C TYR A 472 1.11 20.27 1.91
N ALA A 473 -0.14 20.20 1.52
CA ALA A 473 -0.87 21.36 0.99
C ALA A 473 -1.04 22.47 2.05
N VAL A 474 -1.20 22.13 3.32
CA VAL A 474 -1.25 23.08 4.43
C VAL A 474 0.13 23.64 4.76
N LYS A 475 1.16 22.81 4.72
CA LYS A 475 2.54 23.15 5.03
C LYS A 475 3.12 24.11 3.99
N ASN A 476 2.85 23.86 2.74
CA ASN A 476 3.44 24.54 1.59
C ASN A 476 2.37 25.36 0.85
N GLN A 477 1.79 26.35 1.51
CA GLN A 477 0.68 27.17 0.96
C GLN A 477 0.95 27.77 -0.43
N ASN A 478 2.22 27.93 -0.82
CA ASN A 478 2.66 28.46 -2.10
C ASN A 478 3.27 27.43 -3.05
N THR A 479 3.45 26.17 -2.62
CA THR A 479 4.03 25.10 -3.44
C THR A 479 3.00 24.01 -3.65
N PRO A 480 2.65 23.68 -4.89
CA PRO A 480 1.68 22.62 -5.17
C PRO A 480 2.09 21.29 -4.53
N ALA A 481 1.18 20.61 -3.84
CA ALA A 481 1.40 19.27 -3.27
C ALA A 481 1.94 18.27 -4.31
N ARG A 482 1.62 18.47 -5.58
CA ARG A 482 2.14 17.78 -6.75
C ARG A 482 3.67 17.68 -6.80
N LYS A 483 4.40 18.69 -6.33
CA LYS A 483 5.86 18.72 -6.40
C LYS A 483 6.54 17.74 -5.44
N ILE A 484 5.83 17.33 -4.38
CA ILE A 484 6.40 16.57 -3.25
C ILE A 484 6.16 15.08 -3.41
N THR A 485 5.08 14.71 -4.11
CA THR A 485 4.57 13.33 -4.13
C THR A 485 4.69 12.64 -5.49
N GLN A 486 5.42 13.23 -6.44
CA GLN A 486 5.59 12.70 -7.81
C GLN A 486 6.48 11.45 -7.91
N GLU A 487 6.64 10.69 -6.82
CA GLU A 487 7.50 9.54 -6.91
C GLU A 487 6.79 8.25 -7.28
N LYS A 488 7.51 7.57 -8.17
CA LYS A 488 7.16 6.34 -8.85
C LYS A 488 6.71 5.24 -7.89
N ASP A 489 5.80 4.43 -8.38
CA ASP A 489 5.50 3.03 -8.02
C ASP A 489 5.20 2.69 -6.54
N TYR A 490 6.00 3.11 -5.58
CA TYR A 490 5.86 2.74 -4.19
C TYR A 490 4.61 3.38 -3.54
N CYS A 491 4.47 4.70 -3.68
CA CYS A 491 3.33 5.43 -3.13
C CYS A 491 1.98 5.00 -3.73
N ALA A 492 1.96 4.63 -5.01
CA ALA A 492 0.75 4.17 -5.67
C ALA A 492 0.27 2.83 -5.12
N LYS A 493 1.16 1.88 -4.91
CA LYS A 493 0.83 0.54 -4.38
C LYS A 493 0.30 0.61 -2.95
N GLU A 494 0.96 1.35 -2.08
CA GLU A 494 0.49 1.55 -0.70
C GLU A 494 -0.79 2.40 -0.62
N TYR A 495 -1.00 3.29 -1.58
CA TYR A 495 -2.19 4.11 -1.63
C TYR A 495 -3.43 3.30 -1.93
N TYR A 496 -3.37 2.45 -2.95
CA TYR A 496 -4.54 1.70 -3.40
C TYR A 496 -4.80 0.44 -2.59
N TYR A 497 -3.75 -0.21 -2.10
CA TYR A 497 -3.88 -1.51 -1.47
C TYR A 497 -2.86 -1.69 -0.34
N ASP A 498 -3.31 -2.16 0.80
CA ASP A 498 -2.43 -2.59 1.90
C ASP A 498 -1.81 -3.98 1.62
N LEU A 499 -1.47 -4.26 0.36
CA LEU A 499 -0.97 -5.54 -0.10
C LEU A 499 0.48 -5.41 -0.56
N SER A 500 1.21 -6.52 -0.58
CA SER A 500 2.58 -6.53 -1.06
C SER A 500 2.65 -6.22 -2.56
N SER A 501 3.79 -5.73 -3.03
CA SER A 501 4.00 -5.41 -4.45
C SER A 501 3.85 -6.61 -5.39
N LYS A 502 3.95 -7.85 -4.88
CA LYS A 502 3.78 -9.08 -5.65
C LYS A 502 2.32 -9.36 -6.00
N ASP A 503 1.38 -8.79 -5.24
CA ASP A 503 -0.04 -9.09 -5.39
C ASP A 503 -0.74 -8.24 -6.46
N PHE A 504 -0.10 -7.18 -6.98
CA PHE A 504 -0.73 -6.24 -7.91
C PHE A 504 0.17 -5.81 -9.05
N THR A 505 -0.43 -5.77 -10.23
CA THR A 505 0.09 -5.06 -11.40
C THR A 505 -0.84 -3.89 -11.67
N PHE A 506 -0.33 -2.66 -11.56
CA PHE A 506 -1.13 -1.47 -11.82
C PHE A 506 -1.18 -1.17 -13.31
N LEU A 507 -2.39 -0.97 -13.79
CA LEU A 507 -2.65 -0.47 -15.12
C LEU A 507 -2.98 1.03 -15.10
N GLU A 508 -3.34 1.56 -13.93
CA GLU A 508 -3.71 2.95 -13.71
C GLU A 508 -2.53 3.78 -13.23
N TYR A 509 -2.60 5.04 -13.54
CA TYR A 509 -1.60 6.03 -13.17
C TYR A 509 -2.25 7.07 -12.25
N PRO A 510 -1.73 7.31 -11.04
CA PRO A 510 -2.28 8.32 -10.15
C PRO A 510 -2.05 9.73 -10.71
N PHE A 511 -3.09 10.54 -10.69
CA PHE A 511 -3.06 11.94 -11.04
C PHE A 511 -3.25 12.80 -9.80
N PHE A 512 -2.37 13.77 -9.59
CA PHE A 512 -2.44 14.70 -8.48
C PHE A 512 -3.25 15.93 -8.82
N SER A 513 -4.15 16.30 -7.91
CA SER A 513 -4.91 17.54 -7.98
C SER A 513 -4.18 18.64 -7.21
N ASP A 514 -4.05 19.82 -7.78
CA ASP A 514 -3.51 21.02 -7.15
C ASP A 514 -4.57 21.78 -6.32
N MET A 515 -5.48 21.06 -5.71
CA MET A 515 -6.55 21.66 -4.90
C MET A 515 -6.00 22.39 -3.70
N PRO A 516 -6.54 23.58 -3.36
CA PRO A 516 -6.22 24.26 -2.11
C PRO A 516 -6.73 23.47 -0.89
N PRO A 517 -6.13 23.63 0.29
CA PRO A 517 -6.50 22.89 1.50
C PRO A 517 -7.99 22.92 1.84
N LYS A 518 -8.67 24.05 1.62
CA LYS A 518 -10.11 24.21 1.83
C LYS A 518 -10.93 23.20 1.03
N ASP A 519 -10.62 23.05 -0.24
CA ASP A 519 -11.34 22.16 -1.15
C ASP A 519 -11.02 20.68 -0.87
N ILE A 520 -9.77 20.38 -0.51
CA ILE A 520 -9.38 19.04 -0.05
C ILE A 520 -10.21 18.65 1.18
N ILE A 521 -10.28 19.51 2.17
CA ILE A 521 -11.07 19.29 3.41
C ILE A 521 -12.56 19.09 3.07
N ALA A 522 -13.12 19.94 2.22
CA ALA A 522 -14.53 19.85 1.82
C ALA A 522 -14.84 18.52 1.10
N LYS A 523 -13.96 18.06 0.22
CA LYS A 523 -14.10 16.76 -0.43
C LYS A 523 -13.98 15.59 0.56
N LEU A 524 -13.00 15.63 1.44
CA LEU A 524 -12.82 14.60 2.46
C LEU A 524 -14.00 14.52 3.43
N GLN A 525 -14.61 15.66 3.80
CA GLN A 525 -15.83 15.68 4.60
C GLN A 525 -17.01 15.00 3.91
N LYS A 526 -17.12 15.16 2.59
CA LYS A 526 -18.11 14.48 1.76
C LYS A 526 -17.75 13.01 1.49
N GLY A 527 -16.57 12.59 1.92
CA GLY A 527 -16.08 11.25 1.71
C GLY A 527 -15.56 10.98 0.30
N CYS A 528 -15.19 12.01 -0.43
CA CYS A 528 -14.60 11.91 -1.76
C CYS A 528 -13.09 12.00 -1.71
N ILE A 529 -12.42 11.38 -2.66
CA ILE A 529 -10.98 11.55 -2.88
C ILE A 529 -10.73 12.95 -3.42
N ALA A 530 -9.80 13.68 -2.83
CA ALA A 530 -9.43 15.00 -3.27
C ALA A 530 -8.19 14.97 -4.19
N THR A 531 -7.21 14.13 -3.82
CA THR A 531 -5.92 13.99 -4.52
C THR A 531 -5.76 12.58 -5.07
N ARG A 532 -4.76 12.36 -5.92
CA ARG A 532 -4.39 11.04 -6.47
C ARG A 532 -5.55 10.29 -7.16
N LYS A 533 -6.30 10.99 -7.99
CA LYS A 533 -7.24 10.36 -8.90
C LYS A 533 -6.50 9.44 -9.87
N LEU A 534 -7.15 8.38 -10.30
CA LEU A 534 -6.58 7.51 -11.32
C LEU A 534 -6.71 8.14 -12.70
N ALA A 535 -5.64 8.09 -13.47
CA ALA A 535 -5.63 8.49 -14.89
C ALA A 535 -5.06 7.34 -15.73
N MET A 536 -5.29 7.38 -17.03
CA MET A 536 -4.66 6.47 -17.98
C MET A 536 -4.37 7.23 -19.28
N PRO A 537 -3.12 7.32 -19.73
CA PRO A 537 -2.79 7.93 -21.01
C PRO A 537 -3.43 7.18 -22.17
N LYS A 538 -3.90 7.90 -23.18
CA LYS A 538 -4.55 7.32 -24.37
C LYS A 538 -3.67 6.29 -25.09
N THR A 539 -2.35 6.49 -25.07
CA THR A 539 -1.34 5.59 -25.66
C THR A 539 -1.24 4.22 -24.97
N LYS A 540 -1.82 4.07 -23.78
CA LYS A 540 -1.78 2.82 -23.00
C LYS A 540 -3.07 2.00 -23.12
N ILE A 541 -4.04 2.45 -23.90
CA ILE A 541 -5.30 1.72 -24.10
C ILE A 541 -5.04 0.43 -24.89
N GLY A 542 -5.77 -0.63 -24.52
CA GLY A 542 -5.69 -1.93 -25.19
C GLY A 542 -4.48 -2.79 -24.82
N ILE A 543 -3.62 -2.35 -23.92
CA ILE A 543 -2.48 -3.15 -23.45
C ILE A 543 -2.98 -4.27 -22.53
N LEU A 544 -2.64 -5.51 -22.89
CA LEU A 544 -2.96 -6.70 -22.10
C LEU A 544 -1.84 -6.98 -21.10
N GLN A 545 -2.23 -7.12 -19.83
CA GLN A 545 -1.29 -7.47 -18.76
C GLN A 545 -1.23 -8.99 -18.56
N LYS A 546 -0.02 -9.52 -18.45
CA LYS A 546 0.17 -10.93 -18.10
C LYS A 546 -0.13 -11.16 -16.61
N ASP A 547 -0.82 -12.25 -16.32
CA ASP A 547 -1.03 -12.79 -14.96
C ASP A 547 -1.66 -11.86 -13.92
N SER A 548 -2.32 -10.78 -14.36
CA SER A 548 -3.02 -9.87 -13.46
C SER A 548 -4.50 -10.21 -13.37
N ILE A 549 -4.99 -10.38 -12.14
CA ILE A 549 -6.41 -10.60 -11.80
C ILE A 549 -6.94 -9.54 -10.82
N HIS A 550 -6.12 -8.55 -10.48
CA HIS A 550 -6.37 -7.68 -9.33
C HIS A 550 -6.91 -6.32 -9.73
N ARG A 551 -8.04 -6.32 -10.44
CA ARG A 551 -8.65 -5.08 -10.90
C ARG A 551 -9.96 -4.71 -10.19
N GLY A 552 -10.47 -5.61 -9.39
CA GLY A 552 -11.78 -5.44 -8.80
C GLY A 552 -12.93 -5.66 -9.76
N GLY A 553 -14.12 -5.82 -9.23
CA GLY A 553 -15.32 -6.17 -9.96
C GLY A 553 -16.06 -5.02 -10.64
N ASN A 554 -15.41 -3.87 -10.82
CA ASN A 554 -16.07 -2.67 -11.35
C ASN A 554 -16.36 -2.76 -12.86
N SER A 555 -15.52 -3.51 -13.59
CA SER A 555 -15.65 -3.72 -15.04
C SER A 555 -15.05 -5.06 -15.39
N ILE A 556 -15.89 -6.04 -15.70
CA ILE A 556 -15.45 -7.40 -16.01
C ILE A 556 -16.16 -7.89 -17.28
N ILE A 557 -15.38 -8.39 -18.22
CA ILE A 557 -15.86 -9.00 -19.45
C ILE A 557 -15.71 -10.52 -19.31
N TYR A 558 -16.81 -11.23 -19.50
CA TYR A 558 -16.89 -12.67 -19.28
C TYR A 558 -17.20 -13.45 -20.55
N ASN A 559 -16.56 -14.61 -20.67
CA ASN A 559 -17.06 -15.70 -21.49
C ASN A 559 -18.34 -16.28 -20.82
N PRO A 560 -19.35 -16.73 -21.60
CA PRO A 560 -20.63 -17.23 -21.06
C PRO A 560 -20.50 -18.29 -19.97
N LEU A 561 -19.55 -19.21 -20.09
CA LEU A 561 -19.39 -20.30 -19.12
C LEU A 561 -19.09 -19.82 -17.71
N LEU A 562 -18.33 -18.73 -17.58
CA LEU A 562 -17.94 -18.18 -16.27
C LEU A 562 -19.11 -17.52 -15.51
N LEU A 563 -20.19 -17.19 -16.20
CA LEU A 563 -21.39 -16.60 -15.57
C LEU A 563 -22.13 -17.60 -14.66
N LYS A 564 -21.88 -18.89 -14.78
CA LYS A 564 -22.44 -19.93 -13.91
C LYS A 564 -21.78 -19.96 -12.53
N LEU A 565 -20.58 -19.44 -12.41
CA LEU A 565 -19.75 -19.56 -11.22
C LEU A 565 -20.12 -18.51 -10.17
N PRO A 566 -20.56 -18.89 -8.97
CA PRO A 566 -21.04 -17.94 -7.99
C PRO A 566 -19.90 -17.20 -7.29
N ASN A 567 -20.22 -16.03 -6.76
CA ASN A 567 -19.31 -15.32 -5.86
C ASN A 567 -19.43 -15.86 -4.43
N PHE A 568 -18.30 -16.05 -3.78
CA PHE A 568 -18.26 -16.51 -2.39
C PHE A 568 -18.94 -15.54 -1.43
N THR A 569 -19.82 -16.07 -0.57
CA THR A 569 -20.53 -15.31 0.43
C THR A 569 -20.45 -16.02 1.79
N PRO A 570 -19.63 -15.51 2.72
CA PRO A 570 -19.43 -16.19 4.00
C PRO A 570 -20.65 -16.18 4.91
N ASN A 571 -21.48 -15.13 4.81
CA ASN A 571 -22.69 -14.99 5.59
C ASN A 571 -23.68 -14.00 4.93
N LYS A 572 -24.97 -14.36 4.86
CA LYS A 572 -26.02 -13.49 4.29
C LYS A 572 -26.16 -12.14 5.01
N LYS A 573 -25.81 -12.06 6.29
CA LYS A 573 -25.94 -10.86 7.14
C LYS A 573 -24.71 -9.95 7.17
N ARG A 574 -23.55 -10.37 6.62
CA ARG A 574 -22.31 -9.60 6.68
C ARG A 574 -21.85 -9.19 5.31
N TYR A 575 -21.63 -7.89 5.15
CA TYR A 575 -20.96 -7.35 3.97
C TYR A 575 -19.48 -7.73 4.05
N ASN A 576 -18.96 -8.50 3.09
CA ASN A 576 -17.55 -8.56 2.82
C ASN A 576 -17.27 -7.87 1.49
N ARG A 577 -16.31 -6.98 1.49
CA ARG A 577 -15.75 -6.41 0.27
C ARG A 577 -14.80 -7.43 -0.35
N ARG A 578 -14.42 -7.26 -1.61
CA ARG A 578 -13.46 -8.11 -2.35
C ARG A 578 -13.94 -9.52 -2.71
N SER A 579 -15.24 -9.71 -2.85
CA SER A 579 -15.79 -10.97 -3.38
C SER A 579 -15.31 -11.28 -4.80
N ASP A 580 -15.10 -10.26 -5.60
CA ASP A 580 -14.51 -10.29 -6.94
C ASP A 580 -13.06 -10.83 -6.97
N PHE A 581 -12.23 -10.42 -6.01
CA PHE A 581 -10.88 -10.97 -5.86
C PHE A 581 -10.91 -12.45 -5.46
N ASN A 582 -11.80 -12.81 -4.54
CA ASN A 582 -11.97 -14.20 -4.12
C ASN A 582 -12.44 -15.06 -5.30
N TRP A 583 -13.42 -14.57 -6.07
CA TRP A 583 -13.90 -15.20 -7.29
C TRP A 583 -12.74 -15.40 -8.30
N ALA A 584 -11.99 -14.35 -8.57
CA ALA A 584 -10.90 -14.38 -9.54
C ALA A 584 -9.79 -15.38 -9.17
N ILE A 585 -9.36 -15.41 -7.89
CA ILE A 585 -8.28 -16.30 -7.46
C ILE A 585 -8.69 -17.77 -7.51
N ILE A 586 -9.92 -18.07 -7.08
CA ILE A 586 -10.46 -19.45 -7.13
C ILE A 586 -10.49 -19.95 -8.58
N HIS A 587 -11.04 -19.17 -9.48
CA HIS A 587 -11.23 -19.63 -10.87
C HIS A 587 -9.92 -19.65 -11.66
N LYS A 588 -9.00 -18.75 -11.39
CA LYS A 588 -7.65 -18.80 -11.99
C LYS A 588 -6.84 -19.99 -11.49
N GLU A 589 -6.78 -20.22 -10.20
CA GLU A 589 -5.86 -21.17 -9.61
C GLU A 589 -6.40 -22.61 -9.58
N LEU A 590 -7.71 -22.79 -9.32
CA LEU A 590 -8.31 -24.14 -9.25
C LEU A 590 -8.88 -24.60 -10.57
N HIS A 591 -9.62 -23.77 -11.29
CA HIS A 591 -10.26 -24.13 -12.55
C HIS A 591 -9.39 -23.86 -13.76
N CYS A 592 -8.19 -23.30 -13.59
CA CYS A 592 -7.23 -22.99 -14.64
C CYS A 592 -7.77 -22.11 -15.79
N TYR A 593 -8.80 -21.27 -15.51
CA TYR A 593 -9.29 -20.31 -16.48
C TYR A 593 -8.26 -19.22 -16.76
N THR A 594 -8.23 -18.75 -17.99
CA THR A 594 -7.33 -17.67 -18.42
C THR A 594 -7.95 -16.33 -18.08
N LEU A 595 -7.60 -15.79 -16.92
CA LEU A 595 -8.02 -14.46 -16.47
C LEU A 595 -6.90 -13.45 -16.70
N ARG A 596 -7.22 -12.29 -17.33
CA ARG A 596 -6.25 -11.24 -17.66
C ARG A 596 -6.80 -9.86 -17.28
N ALA A 597 -5.92 -8.89 -17.11
CA ALA A 597 -6.31 -7.49 -17.01
C ALA A 597 -5.98 -6.76 -18.32
N LEU A 598 -6.90 -5.92 -18.78
CA LEU A 598 -6.78 -5.13 -19.99
C LEU A 598 -6.87 -3.64 -19.64
N ASN A 599 -6.03 -2.82 -20.27
CA ASN A 599 -6.13 -1.36 -20.19
C ASN A 599 -7.34 -0.85 -20.98
N LEU A 600 -8.51 -1.10 -20.42
CA LEU A 600 -9.80 -0.67 -20.97
C LEU A 600 -10.60 0.06 -19.87
N PRO A 601 -10.20 1.31 -19.53
CA PRO A 601 -10.73 1.99 -18.37
C PRO A 601 -12.14 2.52 -18.59
N LEU A 602 -12.92 2.53 -17.51
CA LEU A 602 -14.15 3.28 -17.37
C LEU A 602 -13.93 4.40 -16.35
N LEU A 603 -14.55 5.55 -16.58
CA LEU A 603 -14.45 6.68 -15.67
C LEU A 603 -15.44 6.51 -14.50
N HIS A 604 -14.92 6.51 -13.29
CA HIS A 604 -15.69 6.50 -12.07
C HIS A 604 -15.80 7.91 -11.49
N ILE A 605 -17.01 8.41 -11.35
CA ILE A 605 -17.31 9.70 -10.75
C ILE A 605 -18.16 9.47 -9.51
N ARG A 606 -17.66 9.89 -8.35
CA ARG A 606 -18.42 9.84 -7.11
C ARG A 606 -19.13 11.15 -6.85
N ASN A 607 -20.42 11.18 -7.11
CA ASN A 607 -21.26 12.35 -6.84
C ASN A 607 -21.76 12.43 -5.39
N SER A 608 -21.61 11.37 -4.60
CA SER A 608 -22.10 11.34 -3.22
C SER A 608 -21.29 10.43 -2.28
N ILE A 609 -21.01 10.98 -1.11
CA ILE A 609 -20.85 10.34 0.22
C ILE A 609 -20.42 8.85 0.19
N ALA A 610 -19.27 8.55 -0.35
CA ALA A 610 -18.86 7.17 -0.44
C ALA A 610 -17.69 6.78 0.47
N LEU A 611 -16.93 7.74 0.95
CA LEU A 611 -16.01 7.56 2.06
C LEU A 611 -16.74 7.92 3.37
N ASN A 612 -17.81 7.23 3.69
CA ASN A 612 -18.21 7.28 5.08
C ASN A 612 -17.04 6.76 5.88
N ILE A 613 -16.44 7.63 6.67
CA ILE A 613 -15.46 7.30 7.70
C ILE A 613 -16.22 6.50 8.79
N GLU A 614 -16.89 5.44 8.37
CA GLU A 614 -17.64 4.57 9.24
C GLU A 614 -16.83 3.32 9.52
N CYS A 615 -16.75 2.98 10.77
CA CYS A 615 -16.09 1.78 11.25
C CYS A 615 -16.56 0.52 10.51
N LYS A 616 -17.85 0.44 10.13
CA LYS A 616 -18.41 -0.70 9.38
C LYS A 616 -17.75 -0.95 8.02
N LYS A 617 -17.34 0.10 7.30
CA LYS A 617 -16.65 -0.05 6.01
C LYS A 617 -15.22 -0.54 6.19
N ILE A 618 -14.51 -0.03 7.22
CA ILE A 618 -13.18 -0.51 7.58
C ILE A 618 -13.24 -1.98 7.96
N GLN A 619 -14.23 -2.38 8.76
CA GLN A 619 -14.47 -3.76 9.15
C GLN A 619 -14.72 -4.66 7.94
N SER A 620 -15.59 -4.23 7.04
CA SER A 620 -15.93 -4.99 5.84
C SER A 620 -14.74 -5.19 4.90
N ASP A 621 -13.91 -4.17 4.74
CA ASP A 621 -12.69 -4.26 3.95
C ASP A 621 -11.65 -5.20 4.59
N PHE A 622 -11.48 -5.10 5.91
CA PHE A 622 -10.62 -5.98 6.68
C PHE A 622 -11.04 -7.45 6.56
N VAL A 623 -12.33 -7.73 6.72
CA VAL A 623 -12.89 -9.09 6.59
C VAL A 623 -12.65 -9.63 5.18
N GLY A 624 -12.89 -8.80 4.15
CA GLY A 624 -12.65 -9.18 2.76
C GLY A 624 -11.19 -9.52 2.47
N LEU A 625 -10.24 -8.79 3.05
CA LEU A 625 -8.81 -9.10 2.95
C LEU A 625 -8.44 -10.43 3.61
N VAL A 626 -9.02 -10.72 4.77
CA VAL A 626 -8.80 -12.00 5.45
C VAL A 626 -9.24 -13.16 4.57
N PHE A 627 -10.44 -13.10 4.00
CA PHE A 627 -10.94 -14.14 3.09
C PHE A 627 -10.06 -14.29 1.85
N TYR A 628 -9.66 -13.19 1.25
CA TYR A 628 -8.77 -13.22 0.10
C TYR A 628 -7.47 -14.00 0.41
N ARG A 629 -6.85 -13.77 1.57
CA ARG A 629 -5.65 -14.50 1.98
C ARG A 629 -5.90 -15.98 2.24
N ILE A 630 -7.03 -16.32 2.85
CA ILE A 630 -7.42 -17.73 3.04
C ILE A 630 -7.54 -18.42 1.69
N PHE A 631 -8.25 -17.84 0.72
CA PHE A 631 -8.39 -18.43 -0.61
C PHE A 631 -7.06 -18.54 -1.36
N GLN A 632 -6.14 -17.58 -1.20
CA GLN A 632 -4.80 -17.72 -1.78
C GLN A 632 -4.10 -19.00 -1.29
N HIS A 633 -4.12 -19.25 0.01
CA HIS A 633 -3.49 -20.43 0.60
C HIS A 633 -4.22 -21.72 0.21
N LEU A 634 -5.55 -21.74 0.28
CA LEU A 634 -6.36 -22.89 -0.14
C LEU A 634 -6.09 -23.27 -1.58
N CYS A 635 -6.15 -22.32 -2.51
CA CYS A 635 -5.95 -22.60 -3.93
C CYS A 635 -4.56 -23.17 -4.23
N VAL A 636 -3.52 -22.66 -3.57
CA VAL A 636 -2.15 -23.19 -3.71
C VAL A 636 -2.07 -24.64 -3.20
N SER A 637 -2.64 -24.90 -2.04
CA SER A 637 -2.65 -26.21 -1.39
C SER A 637 -3.36 -27.26 -2.27
N TYR A 638 -4.55 -26.94 -2.77
CA TYR A 638 -5.29 -27.85 -3.66
C TYR A 638 -4.55 -28.10 -4.99
N LYS A 639 -3.95 -27.08 -5.56
CA LYS A 639 -3.16 -27.20 -6.80
C LYS A 639 -1.94 -28.12 -6.64
N GLN A 640 -1.32 -28.10 -5.48
CA GLN A 640 -0.18 -28.94 -5.15
C GLN A 640 -0.57 -30.38 -4.77
N LYS A 641 -1.86 -30.71 -4.75
CA LYS A 641 -2.41 -32.00 -4.24
C LYS A 641 -1.94 -32.34 -2.83
N ASN A 642 -1.60 -31.33 -2.06
CA ASN A 642 -1.19 -31.47 -0.66
C ASN A 642 -2.11 -30.59 0.19
N PRO A 643 -3.32 -31.07 0.50
CA PRO A 643 -4.28 -30.30 1.28
C PRO A 643 -3.69 -30.00 2.65
N LEU A 644 -3.71 -28.73 3.02
CA LEU A 644 -3.25 -28.29 4.34
C LEU A 644 -4.09 -28.92 5.40
N SER A 645 -3.45 -29.48 6.42
CA SER A 645 -4.14 -29.95 7.61
C SER A 645 -4.86 -28.80 8.31
N TYR A 646 -5.88 -29.13 9.07
CA TYR A 646 -6.64 -28.16 9.86
C TYR A 646 -5.74 -27.27 10.75
N ASP A 647 -4.74 -27.84 11.39
CA ASP A 647 -3.81 -27.13 12.26
C ASP A 647 -2.87 -26.18 11.49
N GLU A 648 -2.45 -26.58 10.29
CA GLU A 648 -1.64 -25.73 9.40
C GLU A 648 -2.45 -24.54 8.93
N MET A 649 -3.68 -24.77 8.54
CA MET A 649 -4.58 -23.68 8.14
C MET A 649 -4.91 -22.74 9.28
N GLN A 650 -5.10 -23.24 10.50
CA GLN A 650 -5.25 -22.38 11.67
C GLN A 650 -4.03 -21.51 11.90
N ARG A 651 -2.83 -22.09 11.79
CA ARG A 651 -1.57 -21.34 11.94
C ARG A 651 -1.45 -20.25 10.89
N LEU A 652 -1.67 -20.58 9.61
CA LEU A 652 -1.65 -19.62 8.51
C LEU A 652 -2.69 -18.51 8.70
N PHE A 653 -3.91 -18.87 9.07
CA PHE A 653 -4.96 -17.89 9.32
C PHE A 653 -4.62 -16.93 10.46
N LYS A 654 -4.12 -17.45 11.58
CA LYS A 654 -3.66 -16.61 12.70
C LYS A 654 -2.54 -15.70 12.27
N GLN A 655 -1.61 -16.17 11.44
CA GLN A 655 -0.50 -15.40 10.93
C GLN A 655 -0.99 -14.29 9.97
N GLU A 656 -1.85 -14.61 9.02
CA GLU A 656 -2.40 -13.62 8.07
C GLU A 656 -3.26 -12.56 8.77
N LEU A 657 -4.09 -12.97 9.72
CA LEU A 657 -4.86 -12.05 10.56
C LEU A 657 -3.95 -11.12 11.35
N GLN A 658 -2.83 -11.63 11.87
CA GLN A 658 -1.85 -10.85 12.59
C GLN A 658 -1.12 -9.86 11.66
N ASN A 659 -0.75 -10.29 10.45
CA ASN A 659 -0.14 -9.43 9.43
C ASN A 659 -1.07 -8.27 9.03
N LEU A 660 -2.35 -8.56 8.81
CA LEU A 660 -3.35 -7.53 8.49
C LEU A 660 -3.57 -6.57 9.66
N LYS A 661 -3.68 -7.05 10.88
CA LYS A 661 -3.77 -6.20 12.08
C LYS A 661 -2.56 -5.29 12.21
N THR A 662 -1.38 -5.81 11.89
CA THR A 662 -0.12 -5.05 11.93
C THR A 662 -0.15 -3.86 10.99
N LYS A 663 -0.52 -4.07 9.71
CA LYS A 663 -0.67 -3.00 8.73
C LYS A 663 -1.69 -1.96 9.17
N ILE A 664 -2.80 -2.38 9.75
CA ILE A 664 -3.82 -1.51 10.29
C ILE A 664 -3.27 -0.64 11.43
N TYR A 665 -2.57 -1.22 12.39
CA TYR A 665 -1.97 -0.45 13.48
C TYR A 665 -0.95 0.58 12.98
N ALA A 666 -0.10 0.20 12.02
CA ALA A 666 0.85 1.12 11.39
C ALA A 666 0.14 2.30 10.74
N ASN A 667 -0.89 2.05 9.92
CA ASN A 667 -1.71 3.10 9.32
C ASN A 667 -2.38 4.00 10.37
N MET A 668 -2.92 3.43 11.43
CA MET A 668 -3.57 4.19 12.50
C MET A 668 -2.60 5.12 13.23
N TYR A 669 -1.40 4.66 13.57
CA TYR A 669 -0.37 5.52 14.18
C TYR A 669 -0.02 6.70 13.26
N ARG A 670 0.12 6.44 11.96
CA ARG A 670 0.41 7.49 10.99
C ARG A 670 -0.74 8.47 10.82
N ILE A 671 -1.97 8.01 10.71
CA ILE A 671 -3.18 8.86 10.62
C ILE A 671 -3.32 9.74 11.86
N GLU A 672 -3.17 9.19 13.08
CA GLU A 672 -3.23 9.94 14.33
C GLU A 672 -2.17 11.07 14.39
N THR A 673 -1.00 10.81 13.81
CA THR A 673 0.10 11.81 13.75
C THR A 673 -0.19 12.89 12.72
N LEU A 674 -0.59 12.51 11.51
CA LEU A 674 -0.95 13.46 10.45
C LEU A 674 -2.10 14.37 10.87
N ASP A 675 -3.12 13.80 11.52
CA ASP A 675 -4.24 14.59 12.07
C ASP A 675 -3.75 15.70 13.03
N LYS A 676 -2.84 15.38 13.95
CA LYS A 676 -2.24 16.35 14.86
C LYS A 676 -1.38 17.37 14.14
N LEU A 677 -0.58 16.95 13.19
CA LEU A 677 0.26 17.85 12.39
C LEU A 677 -0.57 18.84 11.58
N ILE A 678 -1.65 18.39 10.96
CA ILE A 678 -2.57 19.26 10.23
C ILE A 678 -3.24 20.25 11.19
N CYS A 679 -3.77 19.79 12.32
CA CYS A 679 -4.37 20.67 13.35
C CYS A 679 -3.41 21.76 13.82
N ASN A 680 -2.13 21.42 13.99
CA ASN A 680 -1.10 22.36 14.45
C ASN A 680 -0.70 23.40 13.39
N LYS A 681 -0.76 23.03 12.12
CA LYS A 681 -0.34 23.90 10.99
C LYS A 681 -1.48 24.69 10.35
N LEU A 682 -2.74 24.35 10.63
CA LEU A 682 -3.89 25.06 10.07
C LEU A 682 -4.11 26.42 10.78
N HIS A 683 -3.61 27.49 10.18
CA HIS A 683 -3.77 28.86 10.71
C HIS A 683 -5.00 29.60 10.14
N LYS A 684 -5.47 29.25 8.93
CA LYS A 684 -6.63 29.91 8.31
C LYS A 684 -7.93 29.48 8.99
N ARG A 685 -8.66 30.43 9.57
CA ARG A 685 -9.93 30.23 10.29
C ARG A 685 -10.96 29.45 9.46
N GLU A 686 -11.06 29.72 8.15
CA GLU A 686 -11.98 29.06 7.21
C GLU A 686 -11.75 27.54 7.06
N CYS A 687 -10.53 27.07 7.31
CA CYS A 687 -10.17 25.65 7.26
C CYS A 687 -10.25 24.96 8.61
N GLN A 688 -10.06 25.70 9.72
CA GLN A 688 -9.96 25.11 11.06
C GLN A 688 -11.24 24.41 11.52
N GLN A 689 -12.39 25.05 11.40
CA GLN A 689 -13.66 24.47 11.86
C GLN A 689 -14.11 23.27 11.01
N PRO A 690 -14.06 23.34 9.66
CA PRO A 690 -14.32 22.17 8.83
C PRO A 690 -13.38 21.01 9.14
N TYR A 691 -12.09 21.28 9.32
CA TYR A 691 -11.13 20.23 9.64
C TYR A 691 -11.35 19.62 11.03
N LYS A 692 -11.67 20.39 12.05
CA LYS A 692 -12.01 19.87 13.39
C LYS A 692 -13.18 18.88 13.36
N LYS A 693 -14.20 19.14 12.54
CA LYS A 693 -15.31 18.20 12.35
C LYS A 693 -14.86 16.90 11.68
N LEU A 694 -13.98 16.98 10.68
CA LEU A 694 -13.39 15.82 10.00
C LEU A 694 -12.52 15.01 10.97
N SER A 695 -11.62 15.66 11.70
CA SER A 695 -10.74 15.06 12.71
C SER A 695 -11.53 14.29 13.77
N LYS A 696 -12.60 14.88 14.31
CA LYS A 696 -13.47 14.20 15.28
C LYS A 696 -14.05 12.88 14.73
N LYS A 697 -14.54 12.88 13.49
CA LYS A 697 -15.05 11.67 12.83
C LYS A 697 -13.97 10.63 12.63
N ILE A 698 -12.79 11.04 12.19
CA ILE A 698 -11.63 10.15 12.01
C ILE A 698 -11.28 9.46 13.34
N GLN A 699 -11.11 10.23 14.41
CA GLN A 699 -10.73 9.72 15.72
C GLN A 699 -11.78 8.75 16.27
N GLN A 700 -13.06 9.10 16.17
CA GLN A 700 -14.16 8.22 16.59
C GLN A 700 -14.11 6.88 15.85
N SER A 701 -14.03 6.90 14.52
CA SER A 701 -13.99 5.67 13.70
C SER A 701 -12.78 4.80 14.00
N LEU A 702 -11.62 5.40 14.25
CA LEU A 702 -10.42 4.66 14.64
C LEU A 702 -10.55 4.02 16.02
N GLN A 703 -11.19 4.69 16.98
CA GLN A 703 -11.46 4.12 18.31
C GLN A 703 -12.43 2.94 18.25
N GLU A 704 -13.53 3.08 17.52
CA GLU A 704 -14.50 2.01 17.29
C GLU A 704 -13.86 0.80 16.61
N PHE A 705 -12.99 1.04 15.64
CA PHE A 705 -12.27 -0.02 14.95
C PHE A 705 -11.25 -0.74 15.86
N LYS A 706 -10.55 0.00 16.72
CA LYS A 706 -9.69 -0.61 17.76
C LYS A 706 -10.46 -1.55 18.68
N LYS A 707 -11.68 -1.15 19.06
CA LYS A 707 -12.59 -1.97 19.88
C LYS A 707 -13.01 -3.23 19.12
N PHE A 708 -13.42 -3.08 17.85
CA PHE A 708 -13.76 -4.21 16.98
C PHE A 708 -12.63 -5.23 16.86
N CYS A 709 -11.39 -4.80 16.61
CA CYS A 709 -10.24 -5.70 16.49
C CYS A 709 -9.95 -6.51 17.77
N LYS A 710 -10.29 -5.95 18.94
CA LYS A 710 -10.14 -6.66 20.23
C LYS A 710 -11.23 -7.71 20.45
N GLN A 711 -12.46 -7.42 20.04
CA GLN A 711 -13.65 -8.24 20.34
C GLN A 711 -13.85 -9.43 19.37
N ASN A 712 -13.29 -9.37 18.18
CA ASN A 712 -13.64 -10.30 17.11
C ASN A 712 -12.51 -11.26 16.70
N GLN A 713 -11.77 -11.79 17.67
CA GLN A 713 -10.70 -12.76 17.37
C GLN A 713 -11.25 -14.15 16.96
N SER A 714 -12.38 -14.56 17.51
CA SER A 714 -13.02 -15.87 17.25
C SER A 714 -13.89 -15.92 15.98
N LEU A 715 -14.40 -14.77 15.54
CA LEU A 715 -15.34 -14.66 14.41
C LEU A 715 -14.78 -15.15 13.06
N TYR A 716 -13.48 -15.21 12.95
CA TYR A 716 -12.82 -15.62 11.71
C TYR A 716 -12.69 -17.13 11.56
N TYR A 717 -12.76 -17.86 12.67
CA TYR A 717 -12.61 -19.29 12.69
C TYR A 717 -13.81 -20.01 12.07
N ASP A 718 -15.02 -19.63 12.48
CA ASP A 718 -16.27 -20.20 11.96
C ASP A 718 -16.47 -19.94 10.44
N ASN A 719 -15.77 -18.96 9.91
CA ASN A 719 -15.85 -18.62 8.49
C ASN A 719 -14.81 -19.37 7.63
N TYR A 720 -13.77 -19.90 8.22
CA TYR A 720 -12.77 -20.71 7.52
C TYR A 720 -13.37 -22.01 6.98
N ILE A 721 -14.11 -22.75 7.81
CA ILE A 721 -14.81 -23.99 7.42
C ILE A 721 -15.68 -23.72 6.19
N LYS A 722 -16.40 -22.60 6.17
CA LYS A 722 -17.22 -22.21 5.02
C LYS A 722 -16.41 -21.90 3.74
N CYS A 723 -15.17 -21.48 3.86
CA CYS A 723 -14.28 -21.31 2.70
C CYS A 723 -13.86 -22.66 2.14
N CYS A 724 -13.56 -23.63 3.01
CA CYS A 724 -13.24 -24.99 2.61
C CYS A 724 -14.46 -25.64 1.92
N ASP A 725 -15.62 -25.63 2.57
CA ASP A 725 -16.88 -26.14 2.01
C ASP A 725 -17.20 -25.52 0.65
N PHE A 726 -16.93 -24.22 0.47
CA PHE A 726 -17.16 -23.54 -0.79
C PHE A 726 -16.19 -24.02 -1.87
N VAL A 727 -14.91 -24.15 -1.54
CA VAL A 727 -13.90 -24.64 -2.50
C VAL A 727 -14.20 -26.09 -2.88
N GLU A 728 -14.48 -26.97 -1.91
CA GLU A 728 -14.81 -28.36 -2.14
C GLU A 728 -16.08 -28.56 -2.98
N LYS A 729 -17.08 -27.72 -2.79
CA LYS A 729 -18.32 -27.78 -3.58
C LYS A 729 -18.13 -27.41 -5.06
N TYR A 730 -17.13 -26.60 -5.39
CA TYR A 730 -16.90 -26.07 -6.73
C TYR A 730 -15.59 -26.54 -7.34
N LEU A 731 -14.87 -27.42 -6.68
CA LEU A 731 -13.82 -28.26 -7.28
C LEU A 731 -14.44 -29.41 -8.08
#